data_3bd70aebb9433b86e130b2ecdd2766f1
#
_entry.id   3bd70aebb9433b86e130b2ecdd2766f1
#
_cell.length_a   1.000
_cell.length_b   1.000
_cell.length_c   1.000
_cell.angle_alpha   90.00
_cell.angle_beta   90.00
_cell.angle_gamma   90.00
#
_symmetry.space_group_name_H-M   'P 1'
#
loop_
_entity.id
_entity.type
_entity.pdbx_description
1 polymer ?
#
loop_
_entity_poly.entity_id
_entity_poly.type
_entity_poly.pdbx_seq_one_letter_code
_entity_poly.pdbx_strand_id
1 'polypeptide(L)'
;MHKLMWIIVWMGAAGLPLRAQVAPGAAAPGGAVPAYFIDGYHGGIYGHIPPWQTRFMVDKLHQYPDWKINLEIEPESWDTIARKYPADYDAFTGVLADPAMSDRVEYVNPTYAQSYLYNISGESIIRQFYYGMRKLREHFPGITFSTYSSEEPCFTSALPQLLLSYGFSYASLKNPNTCWGGYTRAFGGELVYWTGPDGSRLVTVPRYAVESLKPKSTWETIASNNSVAYITRSLKAGIRHPVGMCLQDAGWAGGPWVKPGKDHIPGTPGETNDIGTPYMPTVYETWKGYIEKRSIRVPGQVWHFTQEDVLVSLVWGGQVLQRIAQQVRVSENKIIATEKLAAMATIYSGAPWPGDPLDQAWRTLLLSQHHDCWIVPYNERSGVTWADNVVRWTGNTNRICDSVADAAMGVLSGAGGASDSVLVCVFNTTAVERAECVSFSLPNGWHSAEVLDSKGRRVPCQPGDSTQWLFLAHVPSMGYATYYAKRGFHPAPVAEAAGITRQQDGTYRIETDMYSLVVDPAKGGTIQNLVAKKLHHKEFAGVKCLGELRGNFYEQGGFHTSTETPADVRILENGPLRVRLEIRGRIAATPFAELLTLTEGQKRIDVHLDLDWAANTGIGASPDSVRGYPLKKAFYNDSFKLQALFPLSFQTPEVYKNAPFDVLHSHLSNTFFDSWDSIKNVVLLNWVDETDAKGAYGLGLFSDHTTSYAHGENYPLGLTIQYSGGGLFGRDYTIREATRLDYALVPHAGTWDKAGLWTEATLWNEPLRTRVFEGGAAAPARSLLHIDTAGWEISSLTYPGKDLDVRIFNAEGAAGPHRVYPGFAFRSVQLVSLAGRTIRALTPKKDVQGRTYLLLAMPRFGVRTLQFNEPFKQIDE
;
A
#
# COMPACT_ATOMS: atom_id res chain seq x y z
N MET A 1 49.86 -52.93 1.46
CA MET A 1 49.93 -51.50 1.54
C MET A 1 48.52 -50.93 1.42
N HIS A 2 47.94 -50.57 2.56
CA HIS A 2 46.56 -50.13 2.66
C HIS A 2 46.43 -48.67 2.31
N LYS A 3 45.49 -48.32 1.41
CA LYS A 3 45.00 -46.98 1.25
C LYS A 3 43.61 -46.88 1.89
N LEU A 4 43.52 -46.18 2.97
CA LEU A 4 42.26 -45.78 3.59
C LEU A 4 41.62 -44.69 2.71
N MET A 5 40.39 -44.95 2.29
CA MET A 5 39.55 -43.94 1.59
C MET A 5 38.60 -43.36 2.63
N TRP A 6 38.69 -42.07 2.89
CA TRP A 6 37.71 -41.33 3.73
C TRP A 6 36.50 -40.98 2.91
N ILE A 7 35.35 -41.52 3.27
CA ILE A 7 34.05 -41.08 2.75
C ILE A 7 33.54 -39.99 3.68
N ILE A 8 33.45 -38.77 3.19
CA ILE A 8 32.74 -37.65 3.87
C ILE A 8 31.27 -37.78 3.50
N VAL A 9 30.46 -38.24 4.47
CA VAL A 9 28.99 -38.17 4.37
C VAL A 9 28.54 -36.79 4.75
N TRP A 10 28.04 -36.06 3.78
CA TRP A 10 27.27 -34.82 4.03
C TRP A 10 25.89 -35.22 4.52
N MET A 11 25.63 -35.13 5.82
CA MET A 11 24.28 -35.13 6.36
C MET A 11 23.68 -33.72 6.11
N GLY A 12 22.75 -33.64 5.18
CA GLY A 12 21.86 -32.50 5.03
C GLY A 12 21.00 -32.37 6.28
N ALA A 13 21.22 -31.32 7.03
CA ALA A 13 20.33 -30.94 8.13
C ALA A 13 19.02 -30.39 7.54
N ALA A 14 18.02 -31.25 7.41
CA ALA A 14 16.64 -30.83 7.28
C ALA A 14 16.26 -30.12 8.57
N GLY A 15 16.09 -28.80 8.48
CA GLY A 15 15.62 -27.99 9.58
C GLY A 15 14.18 -28.33 9.93
N LEU A 16 14.02 -29.21 10.89
CA LEU A 16 12.74 -29.37 11.60
C LEU A 16 12.48 -28.07 12.38
N PRO A 17 11.24 -27.55 12.39
CA PRO A 17 10.92 -26.41 13.24
C PRO A 17 11.13 -26.80 14.69
N LEU A 18 12.06 -26.13 15.36
CA LEU A 18 12.23 -26.24 16.80
C LEU A 18 10.91 -25.80 17.46
N ARG A 19 10.08 -26.77 17.81
CA ARG A 19 9.09 -26.59 18.87
C ARG A 19 9.88 -26.32 20.15
N ALA A 20 9.96 -25.07 20.58
CA ALA A 20 10.46 -24.72 21.89
C ALA A 20 9.59 -25.46 22.93
N GLN A 21 10.08 -26.58 23.47
CA GLN A 21 9.57 -27.14 24.72
C GLN A 21 9.89 -26.13 25.81
N VAL A 22 8.89 -25.32 26.16
CA VAL A 22 8.92 -24.53 27.39
C VAL A 22 8.83 -25.54 28.53
N ALA A 23 9.88 -25.61 29.35
CA ALA A 23 9.86 -26.38 30.56
C ALA A 23 8.65 -26.00 31.41
N PRO A 24 7.89 -26.94 32.00
CA PRO A 24 6.76 -26.62 32.84
C PRO A 24 7.22 -25.76 34.01
N GLY A 25 6.88 -24.47 34.00
CA GLY A 25 7.08 -23.60 35.14
C GLY A 25 6.33 -24.14 36.33
N ALA A 26 6.98 -24.19 37.50
CA ALA A 26 6.42 -24.62 38.75
C ALA A 26 5.06 -23.92 39.00
N ALA A 27 4.06 -24.72 39.33
CA ALA A 27 2.75 -24.20 39.74
C ALA A 27 2.91 -23.19 40.87
N ALA A 28 2.36 -21.98 40.72
CA ALA A 28 2.32 -21.01 41.78
C ALA A 28 1.49 -21.57 42.96
N PRO A 29 1.88 -21.29 44.20
CA PRO A 29 1.08 -21.68 45.37
C PRO A 29 -0.30 -21.00 45.28
N GLY A 30 -1.35 -21.70 45.62
CA GLY A 30 -2.79 -21.47 45.43
C GLY A 30 -3.38 -20.09 45.77
N GLY A 31 -2.94 -19.06 45.04
CA GLY A 31 -3.58 -17.75 44.99
C GLY A 31 -4.23 -17.56 43.63
N ALA A 32 -5.44 -16.98 43.58
CA ALA A 32 -6.11 -16.66 42.31
C ALA A 32 -5.18 -15.76 41.46
N VAL A 33 -4.82 -16.22 40.26
CA VAL A 33 -3.98 -15.43 39.34
C VAL A 33 -4.89 -14.37 38.68
N PRO A 34 -4.54 -13.07 38.78
CA PRO A 34 -5.34 -12.04 38.17
C PRO A 34 -5.30 -12.18 36.65
N ALA A 35 -6.45 -12.13 36.02
CA ALA A 35 -6.62 -12.05 34.59
C ALA A 35 -6.74 -10.57 34.18
N TYR A 36 -5.87 -10.11 33.29
CA TYR A 36 -5.88 -8.72 32.84
C TYR A 36 -6.81 -8.56 31.64
N PHE A 37 -7.45 -7.41 31.53
CA PHE A 37 -8.36 -7.12 30.45
C PHE A 37 -8.18 -5.68 29.92
N ILE A 38 -8.06 -5.57 28.61
CA ILE A 38 -8.01 -4.31 27.89
C ILE A 38 -9.38 -4.07 27.30
N ASP A 39 -10.13 -3.19 27.92
CA ASP A 39 -11.48 -2.80 27.50
C ASP A 39 -11.44 -1.45 26.78
N GLY A 40 -12.42 -1.16 25.94
CA GLY A 40 -12.49 0.12 25.27
C GLY A 40 -13.44 0.15 24.08
N TYR A 41 -13.23 1.13 23.22
CA TYR A 41 -14.12 1.42 22.10
C TYR A 41 -13.38 1.67 20.82
N HIS A 42 -13.94 1.14 19.72
CA HIS A 42 -13.59 1.31 18.33
C HIS A 42 -14.67 2.10 17.60
N GLY A 43 -14.35 2.79 16.51
CA GLY A 43 -15.28 3.45 15.60
C GLY A 43 -15.20 4.97 15.62
N GLY A 44 -16.27 5.61 15.17
CA GLY A 44 -16.31 7.06 15.04
C GLY A 44 -17.58 7.56 14.36
N ILE A 45 -17.59 8.82 13.93
CA ILE A 45 -18.74 9.45 13.29
C ILE A 45 -19.13 8.81 11.96
N TYR A 46 -18.17 8.26 11.28
CA TYR A 46 -18.37 7.51 10.03
C TYR A 46 -18.72 6.05 10.33
N GLY A 47 -18.16 5.46 11.39
CA GLY A 47 -18.49 4.15 11.93
C GLY A 47 -19.73 4.14 12.83
N HIS A 48 -19.58 3.93 14.13
CA HIS A 48 -20.67 3.60 15.06
C HIS A 48 -20.67 4.44 16.35
N ILE A 49 -20.38 5.75 16.31
CA ILE A 49 -20.55 6.58 17.50
C ILE A 49 -21.97 7.18 17.54
N PRO A 50 -22.84 6.70 18.43
CA PRO A 50 -24.04 7.43 18.74
C PRO A 50 -23.74 8.62 19.66
N PRO A 51 -24.59 9.64 19.65
CA PRO A 51 -24.41 10.86 20.44
C PRO A 51 -24.22 10.63 21.95
N TRP A 52 -24.84 9.61 22.50
CA TRP A 52 -24.81 9.31 23.94
C TRP A 52 -23.49 8.59 24.39
N GLN A 53 -22.69 8.07 23.48
CA GLN A 53 -21.55 7.22 23.83
C GLN A 53 -20.51 7.96 24.66
N THR A 54 -20.23 9.21 24.36
CA THR A 54 -19.24 10.01 25.11
C THR A 54 -19.66 10.20 26.57
N ARG A 55 -20.92 10.57 26.79
CA ARG A 55 -21.47 10.68 28.14
C ARG A 55 -21.47 9.33 28.85
N PHE A 56 -21.85 8.28 28.18
CA PHE A 56 -21.84 6.93 28.70
C PHE A 56 -20.44 6.52 29.20
N MET A 57 -19.39 6.78 28.44
CA MET A 57 -18.01 6.49 28.85
C MET A 57 -17.64 7.24 30.14
N VAL A 58 -17.95 8.53 30.22
CA VAL A 58 -17.68 9.36 31.41
C VAL A 58 -18.42 8.82 32.63
N ASP A 59 -19.72 8.57 32.48
CA ASP A 59 -20.56 8.09 33.59
C ASP A 59 -20.11 6.71 34.10
N LYS A 60 -19.69 5.83 33.21
CA LYS A 60 -19.18 4.50 33.55
C LYS A 60 -17.80 4.55 34.18
N LEU A 61 -16.94 5.45 33.78
CA LEU A 61 -15.65 5.68 34.44
C LEU A 61 -15.83 6.16 35.88
N HIS A 62 -16.81 7.02 36.14
CA HIS A 62 -17.18 7.42 37.52
C HIS A 62 -17.83 6.29 38.30
N GLN A 63 -18.70 5.52 37.66
CA GLN A 63 -19.40 4.40 38.30
C GLN A 63 -18.49 3.25 38.72
N TYR A 64 -17.44 2.98 37.91
CA TYR A 64 -16.51 1.86 38.11
C TYR A 64 -15.07 2.36 38.28
N PRO A 65 -14.62 2.65 39.51
CA PRO A 65 -13.30 3.23 39.76
C PRO A 65 -12.12 2.39 39.21
N ASP A 66 -12.26 1.06 39.15
CA ASP A 66 -11.23 0.15 38.66
C ASP A 66 -11.26 -0.04 37.13
N TRP A 67 -12.29 0.48 36.46
CA TRP A 67 -12.41 0.36 35.01
C TRP A 67 -11.47 1.31 34.28
N LYS A 68 -10.81 0.80 33.23
CA LYS A 68 -9.92 1.55 32.36
C LYS A 68 -10.31 1.30 30.93
N ILE A 69 -10.16 2.29 30.06
CA ILE A 69 -10.56 2.22 28.67
C ILE A 69 -9.42 2.56 27.72
N ASN A 70 -9.43 1.88 26.58
CA ASN A 70 -8.51 2.10 25.48
C ASN A 70 -9.34 2.56 24.28
N LEU A 71 -8.91 3.61 23.61
CA LEU A 71 -9.72 4.25 22.59
C LEU A 71 -9.09 4.14 21.21
N GLU A 72 -9.92 3.74 20.28
CA GLU A 72 -9.71 3.75 18.86
C GLU A 72 -10.87 4.51 18.21
N ILE A 73 -10.98 5.80 18.51
CA ILE A 73 -12.05 6.66 18.00
C ILE A 73 -11.50 7.54 16.89
N GLU A 74 -12.20 7.61 15.77
CA GLU A 74 -11.82 8.49 14.65
C GLU A 74 -11.63 9.94 15.15
N PRO A 75 -10.46 10.56 14.89
CA PRO A 75 -10.16 11.90 15.41
C PRO A 75 -11.16 12.99 15.02
N GLU A 76 -11.76 12.94 13.82
CA GLU A 76 -12.80 13.90 13.39
C GLU A 76 -14.12 13.79 14.17
N SER A 77 -14.32 12.68 14.86
CA SER A 77 -15.52 12.50 15.72
C SER A 77 -15.60 13.59 16.78
N TRP A 78 -14.46 14.04 17.29
CA TRP A 78 -14.39 15.05 18.35
C TRP A 78 -14.83 16.44 17.87
N ASP A 79 -14.61 16.82 16.60
CA ASP A 79 -15.18 18.03 16.00
C ASP A 79 -16.71 17.99 16.06
N THR A 80 -17.28 16.85 15.73
CA THR A 80 -18.75 16.66 15.74
C THR A 80 -19.30 16.62 17.14
N ILE A 81 -18.63 15.93 18.07
CA ILE A 81 -19.05 15.82 19.48
C ILE A 81 -18.97 17.21 20.13
N ALA A 82 -17.86 17.93 19.98
CA ALA A 82 -17.71 19.28 20.53
C ALA A 82 -18.80 20.25 20.05
N ARG A 83 -19.16 20.17 18.77
CA ARG A 83 -20.18 21.06 18.18
C ARG A 83 -21.60 20.69 18.56
N LYS A 84 -21.94 19.39 18.54
CA LYS A 84 -23.33 18.91 18.72
C LYS A 84 -23.68 18.53 20.15
N TYR A 85 -22.69 18.13 20.93
CA TYR A 85 -22.84 17.63 22.30
C TYR A 85 -21.78 18.23 23.23
N PRO A 86 -21.71 19.60 23.34
CA PRO A 86 -20.64 20.28 24.04
C PRO A 86 -20.51 19.85 25.51
N ALA A 87 -21.64 19.66 26.23
CA ALA A 87 -21.61 19.21 27.63
C ALA A 87 -20.98 17.80 27.79
N ASP A 88 -21.13 16.92 26.82
CA ASP A 88 -20.54 15.58 26.85
C ASP A 88 -19.05 15.64 26.49
N TYR A 89 -18.71 16.51 25.54
CA TYR A 89 -17.34 16.81 25.17
C TYR A 89 -16.55 17.40 26.35
N ASP A 90 -17.13 18.42 27.02
CA ASP A 90 -16.52 19.08 28.20
C ASP A 90 -16.32 18.08 29.35
N ALA A 91 -17.30 17.19 29.57
CA ALA A 91 -17.19 16.17 30.60
C ALA A 91 -16.06 15.16 30.28
N PHE A 92 -15.89 14.76 29.02
CA PHE A 92 -14.81 13.87 28.61
C PHE A 92 -13.44 14.58 28.68
N THR A 93 -13.37 15.83 28.25
CA THR A 93 -12.17 16.67 28.39
C THR A 93 -11.77 16.80 29.86
N GLY A 94 -12.75 16.96 30.75
CA GLY A 94 -12.54 16.95 32.21
C GLY A 94 -11.92 15.67 32.73
N VAL A 95 -12.35 14.50 32.23
CA VAL A 95 -11.75 13.20 32.58
C VAL A 95 -10.27 13.15 32.16
N LEU A 96 -9.94 13.64 30.97
CA LEU A 96 -8.55 13.64 30.49
C LEU A 96 -7.67 14.67 31.21
N ALA A 97 -8.25 15.75 31.70
CA ALA A 97 -7.54 16.79 32.45
C ALA A 97 -7.34 16.46 33.95
N ASP A 98 -8.14 15.55 34.51
CA ASP A 98 -8.05 15.12 35.90
C ASP A 98 -6.92 14.07 36.05
N PRO A 99 -5.83 14.37 36.80
CA PRO A 99 -4.75 13.41 37.06
C PRO A 99 -5.19 12.09 37.69
N ALA A 100 -6.29 12.08 38.44
CA ALA A 100 -6.84 10.87 39.05
C ALA A 100 -7.59 9.97 38.04
N MET A 101 -7.96 10.52 36.91
CA MET A 101 -8.76 9.85 35.89
C MET A 101 -7.98 9.60 34.60
N SER A 102 -7.07 10.49 34.22
CA SER A 102 -6.37 10.47 32.95
C SER A 102 -5.57 9.19 32.70
N ASP A 103 -4.95 8.59 33.72
CA ASP A 103 -4.25 7.30 33.62
C ASP A 103 -5.18 6.09 33.35
N ARG A 104 -6.48 6.31 33.36
CA ARG A 104 -7.49 5.29 33.09
C ARG A 104 -7.98 5.29 31.66
N VAL A 105 -7.50 6.25 30.85
CA VAL A 105 -7.86 6.40 29.43
C VAL A 105 -6.59 6.42 28.59
N GLU A 106 -6.45 5.50 27.65
CA GLU A 106 -5.35 5.48 26.68
C GLU A 106 -5.91 5.52 25.25
N TYR A 107 -5.36 6.40 24.40
CA TYR A 107 -5.65 6.43 22.98
C TYR A 107 -4.64 5.52 22.27
N VAL A 108 -5.11 4.38 21.74
CA VAL A 108 -4.24 3.31 21.23
C VAL A 108 -4.12 3.28 19.71
N ASN A 109 -5.10 3.83 18.98
CA ASN A 109 -5.01 4.03 17.54
C ASN A 109 -5.40 5.46 17.17
N PRO A 110 -4.43 6.34 17.03
CA PRO A 110 -4.67 7.73 16.66
C PRO A 110 -4.64 7.96 15.14
N THR A 111 -4.74 6.94 14.30
CA THR A 111 -4.80 7.13 12.86
C THR A 111 -6.07 7.87 12.47
N TYR A 112 -5.99 8.71 11.42
CA TYR A 112 -7.06 9.63 11.06
C TYR A 112 -8.38 8.94 10.69
N ALA A 113 -8.28 7.78 10.02
CA ALA A 113 -9.43 7.04 9.50
C ALA A 113 -9.37 5.52 9.77
N GLN A 114 -8.55 5.06 10.70
CA GLN A 114 -8.47 3.64 11.09
C GLN A 114 -8.34 2.70 9.88
N SER A 115 -7.42 3.01 8.98
CA SER A 115 -7.25 2.30 7.70
C SER A 115 -6.60 0.94 7.88
N TYR A 116 -6.91 -0.01 6.99
CA TYR A 116 -6.07 -1.20 6.82
C TYR A 116 -4.73 -0.80 6.24
N LEU A 117 -3.71 -0.69 7.07
CA LEU A 117 -2.42 -0.12 6.71
C LEU A 117 -1.66 -0.93 5.65
N TYR A 118 -2.00 -2.19 5.46
CA TYR A 118 -1.42 -3.03 4.40
C TYR A 118 -2.01 -2.79 3.00
N ASN A 119 -3.05 -1.95 2.88
CA ASN A 119 -3.75 -1.64 1.63
C ASN A 119 -3.38 -0.30 0.99
N ILE A 120 -2.69 0.54 1.74
CA ILE A 120 -2.40 1.93 1.38
C ILE A 120 -0.90 2.14 1.29
N SER A 121 -0.48 3.24 0.66
CA SER A 121 0.93 3.55 0.49
C SER A 121 1.62 3.85 1.84
N GLY A 122 2.94 3.70 1.87
CA GLY A 122 3.73 4.03 3.07
C GLY A 122 3.59 5.50 3.49
N GLU A 123 3.51 6.42 2.52
CA GLU A 123 3.30 7.84 2.82
C GLU A 123 1.89 8.09 3.39
N SER A 124 0.87 7.43 2.87
CA SER A 124 -0.48 7.49 3.46
C SER A 124 -0.49 7.04 4.92
N ILE A 125 0.24 5.97 5.27
CA ILE A 125 0.37 5.53 6.67
C ILE A 125 0.96 6.65 7.54
N ILE A 126 2.04 7.27 7.09
CA ILE A 126 2.64 8.40 7.82
C ILE A 126 1.62 9.53 8.01
N ARG A 127 0.85 9.85 6.97
CA ARG A 127 -0.18 10.90 7.02
C ARG A 127 -1.36 10.52 7.91
N GLN A 128 -1.76 9.25 7.94
CA GLN A 128 -2.78 8.76 8.87
C GLN A 128 -2.41 9.07 10.33
N PHE A 129 -1.18 8.77 10.73
CA PHE A 129 -0.70 9.11 12.08
C PHE A 129 -0.54 10.62 12.27
N TYR A 130 0.07 11.32 11.32
CA TYR A 130 0.32 12.77 11.43
C TYR A 130 -0.97 13.55 11.63
N TYR A 131 -1.95 13.37 10.75
CA TYR A 131 -3.22 14.10 10.79
C TYR A 131 -4.08 13.68 11.98
N GLY A 132 -4.10 12.40 12.31
CA GLY A 132 -4.86 11.91 13.45
C GLY A 132 -4.31 12.39 14.78
N MET A 133 -3.00 12.27 15.00
CA MET A 133 -2.37 12.77 16.23
C MET A 133 -2.46 14.30 16.36
N ARG A 134 -2.33 15.05 15.24
CA ARG A 134 -2.54 16.50 15.21
C ARG A 134 -3.95 16.85 15.64
N LYS A 135 -4.97 16.23 15.03
CA LYS A 135 -6.38 16.46 15.32
C LYS A 135 -6.72 16.16 16.79
N LEU A 136 -6.21 15.05 17.33
CA LEU A 136 -6.41 14.71 18.74
C LEU A 136 -5.76 15.71 19.67
N ARG A 137 -4.58 16.25 19.35
CA ARG A 137 -3.94 17.31 20.16
C ARG A 137 -4.62 18.66 20.06
N GLU A 138 -5.32 18.95 18.97
CA GLU A 138 -6.18 20.13 18.86
C GLU A 138 -7.32 20.08 19.88
N HIS A 139 -7.90 18.92 20.12
CA HIS A 139 -8.97 18.68 21.12
C HIS A 139 -8.42 18.48 22.53
N PHE A 140 -7.34 17.73 22.66
CA PHE A 140 -6.76 17.29 23.94
C PHE A 140 -5.27 17.59 23.98
N PRO A 141 -4.84 18.85 24.26
CA PRO A 141 -3.43 19.26 24.16
C PRO A 141 -2.45 18.44 24.99
N GLY A 142 -2.90 17.84 26.09
CA GLY A 142 -2.09 16.99 26.96
C GLY A 142 -2.00 15.52 26.57
N ILE A 143 -2.68 15.10 25.47
CA ILE A 143 -2.76 13.69 25.10
C ILE A 143 -1.38 13.15 24.66
N THR A 144 -1.07 11.96 25.16
CA THR A 144 0.15 11.21 24.80
C THR A 144 -0.21 9.89 24.17
N PHE A 145 0.69 9.39 23.31
CA PHE A 145 0.51 8.12 22.60
C PHE A 145 1.68 7.21 22.96
N SER A 146 1.38 6.08 23.60
CA SER A 146 2.41 5.16 24.09
C SER A 146 2.35 3.79 23.43
N THR A 147 1.14 3.27 23.23
CA THR A 147 0.92 1.93 22.67
C THR A 147 0.07 2.03 21.42
N TYR A 148 0.46 1.29 20.38
CA TYR A 148 -0.39 1.08 19.21
C TYR A 148 -1.12 -0.25 19.33
N SER A 149 -2.43 -0.21 19.22
CA SER A 149 -3.32 -1.38 19.17
C SER A 149 -4.51 -1.06 18.30
N SER A 150 -5.11 -2.07 17.70
CA SER A 150 -6.28 -1.92 16.86
C SER A 150 -7.26 -3.06 17.11
N GLU A 151 -8.54 -2.78 16.99
CA GLU A 151 -9.60 -3.77 17.03
C GLU A 151 -9.48 -4.74 15.86
N GLU A 152 -9.26 -4.22 14.67
CA GLU A 152 -8.97 -4.97 13.47
C GLU A 152 -7.46 -4.96 13.15
N PRO A 153 -6.93 -5.96 12.41
CA PRO A 153 -5.49 -6.08 12.19
C PRO A 153 -4.96 -5.03 11.19
N CYS A 154 -4.94 -3.78 11.59
CA CYS A 154 -4.38 -2.66 10.84
C CYS A 154 -2.85 -2.64 10.93
N PHE A 155 -2.16 -3.75 10.61
CA PHE A 155 -0.74 -3.92 10.81
C PHE A 155 0.03 -4.07 9.50
N THR A 156 1.25 -3.54 9.48
CA THR A 156 2.23 -3.74 8.40
C THR A 156 3.63 -3.87 8.99
N SER A 157 4.52 -4.57 8.30
CA SER A 157 5.88 -4.85 8.77
C SER A 157 6.72 -3.62 9.10
N ALA A 158 6.49 -2.48 8.45
CA ALA A 158 7.24 -1.24 8.67
C ALA A 158 6.80 -0.44 9.90
N LEU A 159 5.70 -0.82 10.57
CA LEU A 159 5.18 -0.08 11.71
C LEU A 159 6.19 0.15 12.85
N PRO A 160 7.08 -0.78 13.24
CA PRO A 160 8.04 -0.51 14.30
C PRO A 160 8.83 0.78 14.11
N GLN A 161 9.42 1.04 12.92
CA GLN A 161 10.16 2.27 12.68
C GLN A 161 9.28 3.51 12.69
N LEU A 162 8.06 3.43 12.13
CA LEU A 162 7.13 4.56 12.05
C LEU A 162 6.63 4.94 13.45
N LEU A 163 6.18 3.95 14.21
CA LEU A 163 5.68 4.15 15.58
C LEU A 163 6.77 4.73 16.50
N LEU A 164 7.99 4.17 16.50
CA LEU A 164 9.11 4.72 17.25
C LEU A 164 9.44 6.15 16.84
N SER A 165 9.37 6.47 15.55
CA SER A 165 9.61 7.82 15.03
C SER A 165 8.54 8.82 15.46
N TYR A 166 7.31 8.37 15.69
CA TYR A 166 6.22 9.15 16.29
C TYR A 166 6.30 9.23 17.82
N GLY A 167 7.09 8.38 18.45
CA GLY A 167 7.31 8.37 19.91
C GLY A 167 6.52 7.30 20.66
N PHE A 168 5.92 6.33 19.96
CA PHE A 168 5.38 5.14 20.61
C PHE A 168 6.50 4.27 21.16
N SER A 169 6.20 3.55 22.23
CA SER A 169 7.15 2.63 22.88
C SER A 169 6.68 1.17 22.78
N TYR A 170 5.39 0.95 22.55
CA TYR A 170 4.74 -0.33 22.68
C TYR A 170 3.75 -0.57 21.54
N ALA A 171 3.43 -1.88 21.31
CA ALA A 171 2.31 -2.29 20.46
C ALA A 171 1.63 -3.54 21.02
N SER A 172 0.43 -3.81 20.52
CA SER A 172 -0.25 -5.08 20.66
C SER A 172 -0.67 -5.60 19.29
N LEU A 173 -0.32 -6.86 19.00
CA LEU A 173 -0.78 -7.59 17.81
C LEU A 173 -2.00 -8.45 18.09
N LYS A 174 -2.59 -8.34 19.30
CA LYS A 174 -3.89 -8.93 19.59
C LYS A 174 -4.96 -8.13 18.87
N ASN A 175 -5.89 -8.83 18.24
CA ASN A 175 -7.14 -8.28 17.78
C ASN A 175 -8.27 -9.26 18.17
N PRO A 176 -9.33 -8.81 18.84
CA PRO A 176 -10.40 -9.68 19.26
C PRO A 176 -11.30 -10.08 18.12
N ASN A 177 -11.48 -9.18 17.15
CA ASN A 177 -12.33 -9.36 15.99
C ASN A 177 -11.52 -9.88 14.81
N THR A 178 -12.02 -10.92 14.17
CA THR A 178 -11.27 -11.69 13.18
C THR A 178 -11.99 -11.83 11.85
N CYS A 179 -13.27 -11.38 11.75
CA CYS A 179 -14.02 -11.63 10.53
C CYS A 179 -13.80 -10.55 9.47
N TRP A 180 -13.58 -9.32 9.87
CA TRP A 180 -13.56 -8.18 8.95
C TRP A 180 -12.18 -7.93 8.38
N GLY A 181 -11.26 -7.43 9.17
CA GLY A 181 -9.90 -7.11 8.74
C GLY A 181 -8.93 -8.27 8.73
N GLY A 182 -9.29 -9.36 9.38
CA GLY A 182 -8.49 -10.57 9.41
C GLY A 182 -8.05 -11.01 10.79
N TYR A 183 -7.00 -11.80 10.83
CA TYR A 183 -6.54 -12.50 12.02
C TYR A 183 -5.01 -12.53 12.04
N THR A 184 -4.41 -12.03 13.11
CA THR A 184 -2.95 -12.08 13.25
C THR A 184 -2.49 -13.47 13.70
N ARG A 185 -1.39 -13.95 13.15
CA ARG A 185 -0.75 -15.20 13.58
C ARG A 185 -0.32 -15.07 15.04
N ALA A 186 -0.49 -16.16 15.79
CA ALA A 186 0.04 -16.28 17.13
C ALA A 186 1.55 -16.59 17.10
N PHE A 187 2.30 -16.01 18.04
CA PHE A 187 3.74 -16.21 18.12
C PHE A 187 4.27 -16.07 19.53
N GLY A 188 5.09 -17.02 19.93
CA GLY A 188 5.88 -16.93 21.16
C GLY A 188 5.05 -16.93 22.44
N GLY A 189 5.62 -16.30 23.46
CA GLY A 189 5.06 -16.20 24.80
C GLY A 189 4.26 -14.92 25.03
N GLU A 190 4.45 -14.36 26.21
CA GLU A 190 3.69 -13.20 26.69
C GLU A 190 4.11 -11.88 26.01
N LEU A 191 5.38 -11.82 25.57
CA LEU A 191 5.97 -10.62 24.99
C LEU A 191 6.87 -10.99 23.80
N VAL A 192 6.90 -10.14 22.78
CA VAL A 192 7.84 -10.20 21.66
C VAL A 192 8.49 -8.85 21.42
N TYR A 193 9.67 -8.89 20.78
CA TYR A 193 10.28 -7.72 20.17
C TYR A 193 9.94 -7.73 18.69
N TRP A 194 8.91 -6.99 18.31
CA TRP A 194 8.53 -6.85 16.90
C TRP A 194 9.61 -6.06 16.16
N THR A 195 10.26 -6.70 15.22
CA THR A 195 11.36 -6.12 14.46
C THR A 195 10.88 -5.70 13.08
N GLY A 196 11.04 -4.44 12.75
CA GLY A 196 10.77 -3.89 11.41
C GLY A 196 11.86 -4.28 10.40
N PRO A 197 11.60 -4.07 9.09
CA PRO A 197 12.54 -4.41 8.03
C PRO A 197 13.83 -3.58 8.08
N ASP A 198 13.80 -2.40 8.68
CA ASP A 198 14.97 -1.53 8.91
C ASP A 198 15.80 -1.92 10.15
N GLY A 199 15.40 -2.97 10.88
CA GLY A 199 16.02 -3.42 12.13
C GLY A 199 15.53 -2.71 13.40
N SER A 200 14.59 -1.78 13.30
CA SER A 200 13.94 -1.16 14.46
C SER A 200 13.18 -2.21 15.29
N ARG A 201 13.11 -2.03 16.61
CA ARG A 201 12.46 -3.01 17.51
C ARG A 201 11.46 -2.31 18.43
N LEU A 202 10.25 -2.88 18.48
CA LEU A 202 9.16 -2.39 19.32
C LEU A 202 8.72 -3.49 20.30
N VAL A 203 8.59 -3.14 21.56
CA VAL A 203 8.08 -4.04 22.60
C VAL A 203 6.59 -4.29 22.33
N THR A 204 6.20 -5.56 22.19
CA THR A 204 4.88 -5.89 21.63
C THR A 204 4.26 -7.10 22.33
N VAL A 205 2.96 -7.04 22.59
CA VAL A 205 2.18 -8.18 23.07
C VAL A 205 1.63 -8.93 21.84
N PRO A 206 2.02 -10.22 21.63
CA PRO A 206 1.53 -11.00 20.51
C PRO A 206 0.16 -11.60 20.80
N ARG A 207 -0.50 -12.13 19.77
CA ARG A 207 -1.59 -13.09 19.96
C ARG A 207 -1.02 -14.39 20.55
N TYR A 208 -1.67 -14.94 21.57
CA TYR A 208 -1.26 -16.22 22.16
C TYR A 208 -1.76 -17.41 21.33
N ALA A 209 -0.93 -18.44 21.24
CA ALA A 209 -1.28 -19.67 20.51
C ALA A 209 -2.55 -20.37 21.05
N VAL A 210 -2.91 -20.10 22.29
CA VAL A 210 -4.10 -20.66 22.94
C VAL A 210 -5.39 -19.91 22.62
N GLU A 211 -5.30 -18.74 22.02
CA GLU A 211 -6.48 -17.98 21.57
C GLU A 211 -7.12 -18.71 20.39
N SER A 212 -8.36 -19.09 20.57
CA SER A 212 -9.18 -19.72 19.54
C SER A 212 -10.44 -18.90 19.33
N LEU A 213 -11.10 -19.12 18.20
CA LEU A 213 -12.42 -18.52 17.99
C LEU A 213 -13.38 -19.02 19.08
N LYS A 214 -14.20 -18.12 19.58
CA LYS A 214 -15.30 -18.43 20.48
C LYS A 214 -16.24 -19.44 19.83
N PRO A 215 -16.75 -20.46 20.56
CA PRO A 215 -17.64 -21.44 19.97
C PRO A 215 -18.79 -20.80 19.20
N LYS A 216 -19.02 -21.23 17.98
CA LYS A 216 -20.03 -20.71 17.07
C LYS A 216 -19.84 -19.25 16.64
N SER A 217 -18.77 -18.58 17.08
CA SER A 217 -18.41 -17.24 16.57
C SER A 217 -17.55 -17.35 15.31
N THR A 218 -17.71 -16.42 14.40
CA THR A 218 -16.87 -16.27 13.21
C THR A 218 -15.85 -15.16 13.36
N TRP A 219 -15.94 -14.33 14.41
CA TRP A 219 -15.14 -13.12 14.58
C TRP A 219 -14.49 -12.93 15.93
N GLU A 220 -15.11 -13.42 17.04
CA GLU A 220 -14.55 -13.23 18.37
C GLU A 220 -13.65 -14.40 18.79
N THR A 221 -12.58 -14.08 19.50
CA THR A 221 -11.75 -15.09 20.18
C THR A 221 -12.17 -15.28 21.63
N ILE A 222 -11.78 -16.39 22.24
CA ILE A 222 -12.05 -16.64 23.67
C ILE A 222 -11.35 -15.62 24.58
N ALA A 223 -10.37 -14.88 24.08
CA ALA A 223 -9.68 -13.82 24.81
C ALA A 223 -10.54 -12.56 24.97
N SER A 224 -11.60 -12.39 24.19
CA SER A 224 -12.51 -11.25 24.31
C SER A 224 -13.33 -11.24 25.61
N ASN A 225 -13.43 -12.38 26.29
CA ASN A 225 -14.25 -12.56 27.48
C ASN A 225 -13.48 -12.92 28.75
N ASN A 226 -12.16 -13.08 28.73
CA ASN A 226 -11.40 -13.58 29.86
C ASN A 226 -11.96 -14.89 30.45
N SER A 227 -12.44 -15.80 29.60
CA SER A 227 -13.04 -17.04 30.05
C SER A 227 -12.07 -17.90 30.86
N VAL A 228 -12.58 -18.74 31.78
CA VAL A 228 -11.74 -19.69 32.54
C VAL A 228 -10.94 -20.60 31.60
N ALA A 229 -11.56 -21.01 30.48
CA ALA A 229 -10.89 -21.82 29.47
C ALA A 229 -9.69 -21.09 28.86
N TYR A 230 -9.83 -19.81 28.50
CA TYR A 230 -8.74 -18.99 27.96
C TYR A 230 -7.63 -18.79 28.99
N ILE A 231 -7.97 -18.36 30.20
CA ILE A 231 -7.00 -18.10 31.26
C ILE A 231 -6.25 -19.38 31.64
N THR A 232 -6.95 -20.49 31.84
CA THR A 232 -6.32 -21.78 32.17
C THR A 232 -5.38 -22.26 31.07
N ARG A 233 -5.78 -22.15 29.80
CA ARG A 233 -4.91 -22.53 28.67
C ARG A 233 -3.69 -21.62 28.59
N SER A 234 -3.86 -20.32 28.82
CA SER A 234 -2.77 -19.37 28.82
C SER A 234 -1.73 -19.67 29.90
N LEU A 235 -2.17 -19.93 31.13
CA LEU A 235 -1.29 -20.30 32.24
C LEU A 235 -0.55 -21.63 31.98
N LYS A 236 -1.24 -22.64 31.42
CA LYS A 236 -0.62 -23.90 31.01
C LYS A 236 0.41 -23.73 29.89
N ALA A 237 0.22 -22.73 29.03
CA ALA A 237 1.17 -22.40 27.98
C ALA A 237 2.33 -21.51 28.46
N GLY A 238 2.41 -21.23 29.77
CA GLY A 238 3.50 -20.43 30.36
C GLY A 238 3.28 -18.92 30.34
N ILE A 239 2.11 -18.45 29.95
CA ILE A 239 1.73 -17.04 30.05
C ILE A 239 1.47 -16.72 31.53
N ARG A 240 2.27 -15.83 32.12
CA ARG A 240 2.20 -15.54 33.56
C ARG A 240 1.10 -14.54 33.92
N HIS A 241 0.84 -13.63 32.98
CA HIS A 241 -0.12 -12.55 33.16
C HIS A 241 -1.11 -12.53 31.98
N PRO A 242 -2.03 -13.51 31.91
CA PRO A 242 -2.96 -13.59 30.79
C PRO A 242 -3.73 -12.30 30.60
N VAL A 243 -3.81 -11.79 29.38
CA VAL A 243 -4.55 -10.58 29.03
C VAL A 243 -5.49 -10.82 27.87
N GLY A 244 -6.76 -10.59 28.09
CA GLY A 244 -7.78 -10.50 27.06
C GLY A 244 -8.00 -9.07 26.62
N MET A 245 -8.71 -8.86 25.52
CA MET A 245 -9.10 -7.53 25.06
C MET A 245 -10.43 -7.55 24.30
N CYS A 246 -11.12 -6.42 24.36
CA CYS A 246 -12.22 -6.08 23.49
C CYS A 246 -12.26 -4.57 23.30
N LEU A 247 -12.13 -4.10 22.07
CA LEU A 247 -12.48 -2.73 21.68
C LEU A 247 -13.84 -2.83 21.02
N GLN A 248 -14.89 -2.41 21.75
CA GLN A 248 -16.25 -2.54 21.31
C GLN A 248 -16.55 -1.53 20.20
N ASP A 249 -17.37 -1.89 19.23
CA ASP A 249 -17.98 -0.90 18.35
C ASP A 249 -18.66 0.19 19.20
N ALA A 250 -18.20 1.42 19.02
CA ALA A 250 -18.81 2.56 19.66
C ALA A 250 -20.25 2.71 19.15
N GLY A 251 -21.21 2.39 19.97
CA GLY A 251 -22.61 2.37 19.56
C GLY A 251 -23.36 1.21 20.17
N TRP A 252 -22.64 0.24 20.66
CA TRP A 252 -23.22 -0.80 21.49
C TRP A 252 -23.20 -0.34 22.95
N ALA A 253 -24.33 -0.42 23.64
CA ALA A 253 -24.46 -0.01 25.05
C ALA A 253 -23.72 -0.97 25.99
N GLY A 254 -22.44 -1.24 25.71
CA GLY A 254 -21.58 -2.13 26.46
C GLY A 254 -20.55 -1.37 27.29
N GLY A 255 -20.23 -1.87 28.46
CA GLY A 255 -19.13 -1.40 29.26
C GLY A 255 -19.45 -1.29 30.76
N PRO A 256 -18.60 -1.73 31.63
CA PRO A 256 -17.40 -2.55 31.33
C PRO A 256 -17.77 -3.88 30.65
N TRP A 257 -16.99 -4.26 29.62
CA TRP A 257 -17.27 -5.48 28.83
C TRP A 257 -17.20 -6.76 29.69
N VAL A 258 -16.24 -6.83 30.60
CA VAL A 258 -16.13 -7.89 31.60
C VAL A 258 -16.16 -7.25 32.98
N LYS A 259 -17.04 -7.66 33.85
CA LYS A 259 -17.07 -7.18 35.26
C LYS A 259 -16.04 -7.94 36.07
N PRO A 260 -15.26 -7.27 36.90
CA PRO A 260 -14.34 -7.94 37.83
C PRO A 260 -15.07 -8.96 38.70
N GLY A 261 -14.63 -10.22 38.69
CA GLY A 261 -15.22 -11.31 39.47
C GLY A 261 -16.67 -11.64 39.20
N LYS A 262 -17.26 -11.16 38.14
CA LYS A 262 -18.64 -11.38 37.71
C LYS A 262 -18.65 -11.98 36.31
N ASP A 263 -19.80 -12.54 35.95
CA ASP A 263 -20.08 -13.00 34.62
C ASP A 263 -20.08 -11.82 33.62
N HIS A 264 -19.84 -12.16 32.36
CA HIS A 264 -19.91 -11.22 31.26
C HIS A 264 -21.25 -10.42 31.27
N ILE A 265 -21.15 -9.13 30.97
CA ILE A 265 -22.34 -8.32 30.73
C ILE A 265 -22.77 -8.62 29.29
N PRO A 266 -23.98 -9.12 29.05
CA PRO A 266 -24.51 -9.28 27.70
C PRO A 266 -24.55 -7.91 27.03
N GLY A 267 -23.62 -7.65 26.12
CA GLY A 267 -23.55 -6.36 25.41
C GLY A 267 -24.39 -6.34 24.16
N THR A 268 -24.65 -7.47 23.55
CA THR A 268 -25.11 -7.50 22.15
C THR A 268 -26.20 -8.54 21.95
N PRO A 269 -27.34 -8.15 21.34
CA PRO A 269 -28.33 -9.11 20.86
C PRO A 269 -27.69 -10.07 19.85
N GLY A 270 -27.67 -11.37 20.16
CA GLY A 270 -27.11 -12.39 19.28
C GLY A 270 -25.73 -12.91 19.69
N GLU A 271 -25.05 -12.32 20.66
CA GLU A 271 -23.89 -12.95 21.28
C GLU A 271 -24.31 -14.21 22.02
N THR A 272 -23.86 -15.34 21.53
CA THR A 272 -23.95 -16.57 22.32
C THR A 272 -22.93 -16.46 23.43
N ASN A 273 -23.35 -15.96 24.57
CA ASN A 273 -22.56 -16.07 25.78
C ASN A 273 -22.18 -17.53 25.95
N ASP A 274 -20.95 -17.81 26.36
CA ASP A 274 -20.57 -19.07 26.97
C ASP A 274 -21.30 -19.13 28.34
N ILE A 275 -22.64 -19.26 28.28
CA ILE A 275 -23.50 -19.31 29.47
C ILE A 275 -23.04 -20.52 30.25
N GLY A 276 -22.47 -20.29 31.41
CA GLY A 276 -22.05 -21.34 32.32
C GLY A 276 -20.55 -21.48 32.50
N THR A 277 -19.69 -20.73 31.77
CA THR A 277 -18.26 -20.69 32.07
C THR A 277 -17.98 -19.52 33.03
N PRO A 278 -17.59 -19.77 34.30
CA PRO A 278 -17.26 -18.68 35.22
C PRO A 278 -16.03 -17.92 34.75
N TYR A 279 -16.03 -16.60 34.93
CA TYR A 279 -14.89 -15.75 34.63
C TYR A 279 -13.90 -15.71 35.80
N MET A 280 -12.63 -15.65 35.47
CA MET A 280 -11.58 -15.37 36.47
C MET A 280 -11.65 -13.92 36.92
N PRO A 281 -11.20 -13.58 38.14
CA PRO A 281 -11.10 -12.19 38.57
C PRO A 281 -10.34 -11.36 37.56
N THR A 282 -10.98 -10.27 37.09
CA THR A 282 -10.46 -9.40 36.02
C THR A 282 -9.89 -8.12 36.61
N VAL A 283 -8.69 -7.78 36.16
CA VAL A 283 -8.02 -6.50 36.42
C VAL A 283 -8.01 -5.69 35.15
N TYR A 284 -8.74 -4.59 35.09
CA TYR A 284 -8.71 -3.69 33.95
C TYR A 284 -7.40 -2.91 33.90
N GLU A 285 -6.80 -2.83 32.72
CA GLU A 285 -5.61 -2.03 32.47
C GLU A 285 -5.72 -1.29 31.13
N THR A 286 -4.97 -0.19 31.01
CA THR A 286 -4.58 0.32 29.72
C THR A 286 -3.46 -0.56 29.15
N TRP A 287 -3.25 -0.58 27.83
CA TRP A 287 -2.14 -1.32 27.23
C TRP A 287 -0.80 -0.88 27.81
N LYS A 288 -0.56 0.43 27.92
CA LYS A 288 0.66 0.97 28.56
C LYS A 288 0.81 0.43 29.99
N GLY A 289 -0.24 0.54 30.78
CA GLY A 289 -0.21 0.08 32.18
C GLY A 289 0.07 -1.42 32.31
N TYR A 290 -0.54 -2.24 31.46
CA TYR A 290 -0.29 -3.67 31.43
C TYR A 290 1.15 -4.00 31.04
N ILE A 291 1.64 -3.40 29.93
CA ILE A 291 2.99 -3.67 29.43
C ILE A 291 4.05 -3.24 30.46
N GLU A 292 3.97 -2.03 30.98
CA GLU A 292 4.98 -1.49 31.93
C GLU A 292 4.99 -2.21 33.27
N LYS A 293 3.82 -2.58 33.76
CA LYS A 293 3.72 -3.19 35.11
C LYS A 293 3.92 -4.71 35.08
N ARG A 294 3.62 -5.38 33.95
CA ARG A 294 3.54 -6.85 33.89
C ARG A 294 4.40 -7.45 32.81
N SER A 295 4.10 -7.15 31.55
CA SER A 295 4.64 -7.85 30.40
C SER A 295 6.13 -7.53 30.15
N ILE A 296 6.58 -6.31 30.35
CA ILE A 296 7.97 -5.90 30.08
C ILE A 296 9.01 -6.63 30.94
N ARG A 297 8.59 -7.25 32.03
CA ARG A 297 9.45 -8.02 32.93
C ARG A 297 9.62 -9.48 32.50
N VAL A 298 8.93 -9.89 31.45
CA VAL A 298 8.99 -11.23 30.89
C VAL A 298 9.96 -11.23 29.72
N PRO A 299 10.85 -12.24 29.59
CA PRO A 299 11.70 -12.33 28.40
C PRO A 299 10.88 -12.44 27.12
N GLY A 300 11.21 -11.59 26.14
CA GLY A 300 10.58 -11.60 24.82
C GLY A 300 11.46 -12.28 23.78
N GLN A 301 10.82 -12.85 22.76
CA GLN A 301 11.50 -13.35 21.56
C GLN A 301 11.46 -12.29 20.45
N VAL A 302 12.44 -12.32 19.56
CA VAL A 302 12.44 -11.48 18.34
C VAL A 302 11.49 -12.07 17.33
N TRP A 303 10.61 -11.25 16.77
CA TRP A 303 9.68 -11.63 15.72
C TRP A 303 9.64 -10.58 14.58
N HIS A 304 9.88 -11.04 13.37
CA HIS A 304 9.66 -10.26 12.15
C HIS A 304 8.22 -10.47 11.67
N PHE A 305 7.27 -9.84 12.38
CA PHE A 305 5.87 -9.89 11.99
C PHE A 305 5.65 -9.07 10.71
N THR A 306 4.96 -9.65 9.75
CA THR A 306 4.69 -9.07 8.43
C THR A 306 3.23 -9.27 8.01
N GLN A 307 2.84 -8.76 6.86
CA GLN A 307 1.54 -9.02 6.25
C GLN A 307 1.30 -10.51 5.93
N GLU A 308 2.36 -11.31 5.78
CA GLU A 308 2.26 -12.76 5.65
C GLU A 308 1.75 -13.45 6.94
N ASP A 309 1.82 -12.73 8.07
CA ASP A 309 1.29 -13.16 9.36
C ASP A 309 -0.13 -12.65 9.63
N VAL A 310 -0.73 -11.95 8.67
CA VAL A 310 -2.12 -11.48 8.73
C VAL A 310 -2.97 -12.30 7.78
N LEU A 311 -3.91 -13.06 8.33
CA LEU A 311 -4.98 -13.63 7.54
C LEU A 311 -5.99 -12.55 7.21
N VAL A 312 -6.02 -12.12 5.98
CA VAL A 312 -7.09 -11.26 5.49
C VAL A 312 -8.36 -12.08 5.37
N SER A 313 -9.41 -11.73 6.10
CA SER A 313 -10.64 -12.51 6.10
C SER A 313 -11.66 -12.02 5.09
N LEU A 314 -11.44 -10.86 4.52
CA LEU A 314 -12.40 -10.21 3.67
C LEU A 314 -12.26 -10.55 2.22
N VAL A 315 -13.41 -10.54 1.63
CA VAL A 315 -13.60 -10.61 0.21
C VAL A 315 -13.11 -9.30 -0.40
N TRP A 316 -11.91 -9.33 -0.93
CA TRP A 316 -11.36 -8.25 -1.71
C TRP A 316 -12.11 -8.14 -3.02
N GLY A 317 -12.97 -7.19 -3.03
CA GLY A 317 -13.34 -6.58 -4.23
C GLY A 317 -14.35 -7.25 -5.09
N GLY A 318 -15.58 -7.07 -4.84
CA GLY A 318 -16.53 -6.83 -5.91
C GLY A 318 -16.07 -5.62 -6.73
N GLN A 319 -16.69 -5.38 -7.87
CA GLN A 319 -16.36 -4.25 -8.74
C GLN A 319 -16.33 -2.89 -8.00
N VAL A 320 -17.15 -2.73 -6.96
CA VAL A 320 -17.16 -1.52 -6.13
C VAL A 320 -15.86 -1.35 -5.36
N LEU A 321 -15.34 -2.42 -4.75
CA LEU A 321 -14.05 -2.37 -4.04
C LEU A 321 -12.88 -2.11 -4.96
N GLN A 322 -12.86 -2.72 -6.15
CA GLN A 322 -11.85 -2.45 -7.15
C GLN A 322 -11.83 -0.97 -7.53
N ARG A 323 -13.01 -0.36 -7.76
CA ARG A 323 -13.12 1.08 -8.03
C ARG A 323 -12.61 1.92 -6.86
N ILE A 324 -12.94 1.57 -5.62
CA ILE A 324 -12.43 2.23 -4.43
C ILE A 324 -10.92 2.15 -4.39
N ALA A 325 -10.33 0.98 -4.60
CA ALA A 325 -8.89 0.80 -4.62
C ALA A 325 -8.22 1.62 -5.72
N GLN A 326 -8.79 1.69 -6.91
CA GLN A 326 -8.30 2.52 -8.02
C GLN A 326 -8.40 4.02 -7.70
N GLN A 327 -9.54 4.48 -7.21
CA GLN A 327 -9.76 5.89 -6.85
C GLN A 327 -8.78 6.35 -5.75
N VAL A 328 -8.57 5.51 -4.74
CA VAL A 328 -7.62 5.80 -3.65
C VAL A 328 -6.19 5.86 -4.21
N ARG A 329 -5.77 4.88 -5.02
CA ARG A 329 -4.43 4.85 -5.59
C ARG A 329 -4.14 6.06 -6.49
N VAL A 330 -5.08 6.43 -7.37
CA VAL A 330 -4.94 7.63 -8.20
C VAL A 330 -4.75 8.87 -7.34
N SER A 331 -5.54 9.01 -6.28
CA SER A 331 -5.44 10.16 -5.37
C SER A 331 -4.14 10.17 -4.57
N GLU A 332 -3.64 9.01 -4.09
CA GLU A 332 -2.33 8.88 -3.43
C GLU A 332 -1.19 9.35 -4.33
N ASN A 333 -1.10 8.80 -5.53
CA ASN A 333 -0.03 9.15 -6.48
C ASN A 333 -0.11 10.63 -6.88
N LYS A 334 -1.32 11.13 -7.09
CA LYS A 334 -1.56 12.51 -7.51
C LYS A 334 -1.15 13.52 -6.44
N ILE A 335 -1.51 13.31 -5.17
CA ILE A 335 -1.19 14.26 -4.10
C ILE A 335 0.31 14.30 -3.80
N ILE A 336 0.99 13.15 -3.79
CA ILE A 336 2.43 13.05 -3.59
C ILE A 336 3.18 13.82 -4.69
N ALA A 337 2.83 13.58 -5.96
CA ALA A 337 3.43 14.30 -7.08
C ALA A 337 3.11 15.81 -7.04
N THR A 338 1.91 16.19 -6.60
CA THR A 338 1.50 17.60 -6.50
C THR A 338 2.27 18.34 -5.40
N GLU A 339 2.50 17.74 -4.23
CA GLU A 339 3.35 18.35 -3.18
C GLU A 339 4.77 18.59 -3.69
N LYS A 340 5.34 17.65 -4.44
CA LYS A 340 6.67 17.78 -5.03
C LYS A 340 6.74 18.92 -6.04
N LEU A 341 5.74 19.07 -6.92
CA LEU A 341 5.63 20.19 -7.86
C LEU A 341 5.46 21.53 -7.14
N ALA A 342 4.62 21.58 -6.11
CA ALA A 342 4.42 22.78 -5.31
C ALA A 342 5.71 23.21 -4.59
N ALA A 343 6.48 22.27 -4.05
CA ALA A 343 7.78 22.53 -3.42
C ALA A 343 8.80 23.09 -4.43
N MET A 344 8.86 22.55 -5.64
CA MET A 344 9.68 23.12 -6.73
C MET A 344 9.27 24.55 -7.07
N ALA A 345 7.97 24.82 -7.17
CA ALA A 345 7.45 26.15 -7.45
C ALA A 345 7.77 27.15 -6.32
N THR A 346 7.62 26.74 -5.07
CA THR A 346 7.94 27.57 -3.91
C THR A 346 9.43 27.95 -3.91
N ILE A 347 10.33 26.99 -4.13
CA ILE A 347 11.78 27.26 -4.09
C ILE A 347 12.25 28.04 -5.32
N TYR A 348 11.86 27.66 -6.53
CA TYR A 348 12.43 28.23 -7.75
C TYR A 348 11.73 29.50 -8.21
N SER A 349 10.47 29.71 -7.88
CA SER A 349 9.68 30.86 -8.32
C SER A 349 9.21 31.75 -7.18
N GLY A 350 9.44 31.36 -5.92
CA GLY A 350 8.93 32.10 -4.77
C GLY A 350 7.40 32.02 -4.61
N ALA A 351 6.74 31.05 -5.26
CA ALA A 351 5.31 30.86 -5.13
C ALA A 351 4.94 30.48 -3.68
N PRO A 352 3.85 31.00 -3.12
CA PRO A 352 3.43 30.62 -1.78
C PRO A 352 3.09 29.12 -1.71
N TRP A 353 3.48 28.46 -0.62
CA TRP A 353 3.11 27.08 -0.37
C TRP A 353 1.60 26.93 -0.19
N PRO A 354 0.92 26.05 -0.96
CA PRO A 354 -0.52 25.90 -0.90
C PRO A 354 -0.95 24.97 0.25
N GLY A 355 -0.61 25.35 1.50
CA GLY A 355 -0.79 24.50 2.68
C GLY A 355 -2.23 24.10 2.93
N ASP A 356 -3.15 25.06 3.01
CA ASP A 356 -4.57 24.78 3.33
C ASP A 356 -5.25 23.91 2.25
N PRO A 357 -5.11 24.15 0.94
CA PRO A 357 -5.61 23.24 -0.09
C PRO A 357 -5.04 21.81 0.03
N LEU A 358 -3.73 21.68 0.25
CA LEU A 358 -3.11 20.35 0.41
C LEU A 358 -3.55 19.65 1.70
N ASP A 359 -3.71 20.38 2.80
CA ASP A 359 -4.30 19.84 4.03
C ASP A 359 -5.70 19.29 3.79
N GLN A 360 -6.54 20.03 3.08
CA GLN A 360 -7.87 19.57 2.71
C GLN A 360 -7.83 18.33 1.81
N ALA A 361 -6.94 18.30 0.82
CA ALA A 361 -6.77 17.16 -0.08
C ALA A 361 -6.31 15.92 0.65
N TRP A 362 -5.34 16.03 1.57
CA TRP A 362 -4.92 14.92 2.42
C TRP A 362 -6.05 14.40 3.31
N ARG A 363 -6.78 15.27 3.99
CA ARG A 363 -7.89 14.84 4.87
C ARG A 363 -8.95 14.05 4.11
N THR A 364 -9.34 14.47 2.91
CA THR A 364 -10.32 13.73 2.11
C THR A 364 -9.75 12.41 1.56
N LEU A 365 -8.48 12.37 1.17
CA LEU A 365 -7.84 11.11 0.82
C LEU A 365 -7.80 10.13 2.01
N LEU A 366 -7.37 10.58 3.18
CA LEU A 366 -7.26 9.74 4.37
C LEU A 366 -8.62 9.15 4.78
N LEU A 367 -9.69 9.93 4.68
CA LEU A 367 -11.07 9.44 4.92
C LEU A 367 -11.47 8.36 3.90
N SER A 368 -11.06 8.47 2.64
CA SER A 368 -11.35 7.45 1.63
C SER A 368 -10.65 6.11 1.88
N GLN A 369 -9.67 6.11 2.78
CA GLN A 369 -8.92 4.93 3.22
C GLN A 369 -9.50 4.29 4.48
N HIS A 370 -10.64 4.76 5.00
CA HIS A 370 -11.31 4.18 6.15
C HIS A 370 -11.59 2.70 5.92
N HIS A 371 -11.36 1.85 6.93
CA HIS A 371 -11.53 0.39 6.79
C HIS A 371 -12.92 0.00 6.33
N ASP A 372 -13.98 0.65 6.83
CA ASP A 372 -15.37 0.40 6.42
C ASP A 372 -15.62 0.65 4.93
N CYS A 373 -14.88 1.56 4.29
CA CYS A 373 -14.95 1.74 2.84
C CYS A 373 -14.56 0.46 2.09
N TRP A 374 -13.70 -0.35 2.70
CA TRP A 374 -13.14 -1.56 2.10
C TRP A 374 -13.89 -2.82 2.48
N ILE A 375 -14.57 -2.84 3.63
CA ILE A 375 -15.28 -4.04 4.11
C ILE A 375 -16.78 -3.99 3.87
N VAL A 376 -17.38 -2.82 4.01
CA VAL A 376 -18.84 -2.65 3.89
C VAL A 376 -19.22 -1.50 2.95
N PRO A 377 -18.67 -1.47 1.72
CA PRO A 377 -18.80 -0.33 0.81
C PRO A 377 -20.26 0.03 0.48
N TYR A 378 -21.15 -0.91 0.63
CA TYR A 378 -22.60 -0.75 0.36
C TYR A 378 -23.42 -0.30 1.55
N ASN A 379 -22.83 -0.26 2.75
CA ASN A 379 -23.56 0.20 3.91
C ASN A 379 -23.89 1.68 3.74
N GLU A 380 -25.16 1.98 4.02
CA GLU A 380 -25.75 3.30 3.82
C GLU A 380 -25.99 3.98 5.15
N ARG A 381 -25.65 5.26 5.21
CA ARG A 381 -26.07 6.17 6.29
C ARG A 381 -26.70 7.41 5.67
N SER A 382 -27.95 7.67 6.04
CA SER A 382 -28.70 8.86 5.57
C SER A 382 -28.73 8.97 4.03
N GLY A 383 -28.89 7.85 3.33
CA GLY A 383 -28.97 7.81 1.88
C GLY A 383 -27.64 7.85 1.13
N VAL A 384 -26.50 7.74 1.85
CA VAL A 384 -25.15 7.79 1.26
C VAL A 384 -24.38 6.55 1.67
N THR A 385 -23.84 5.81 0.69
CA THR A 385 -23.01 4.64 0.94
C THR A 385 -21.55 5.05 1.21
N TRP A 386 -20.75 4.11 1.73
CA TRP A 386 -19.30 4.33 1.83
C TRP A 386 -18.68 4.55 0.45
N ALA A 387 -19.12 3.80 -0.56
CA ALA A 387 -18.64 3.97 -1.93
C ALA A 387 -18.91 5.38 -2.48
N ASP A 388 -20.10 5.94 -2.25
CA ASP A 388 -20.43 7.33 -2.64
C ASP A 388 -19.54 8.34 -1.92
N ASN A 389 -19.24 8.11 -0.65
CA ASN A 389 -18.31 8.93 0.10
C ASN A 389 -16.90 8.89 -0.51
N VAL A 390 -16.39 7.71 -0.90
CA VAL A 390 -15.07 7.57 -1.53
C VAL A 390 -15.02 8.35 -2.85
N VAL A 391 -16.04 8.24 -3.70
CA VAL A 391 -16.14 9.03 -4.95
C VAL A 391 -16.02 10.51 -4.67
N ARG A 392 -16.77 11.00 -3.68
CA ARG A 392 -16.76 12.43 -3.29
C ARG A 392 -15.41 12.87 -2.73
N TRP A 393 -14.82 12.09 -1.82
CA TRP A 393 -13.56 12.42 -1.17
C TRP A 393 -12.38 12.40 -2.15
N THR A 394 -12.23 11.33 -2.91
CA THR A 394 -11.16 11.22 -3.91
C THR A 394 -11.33 12.25 -5.04
N GLY A 395 -12.57 12.52 -5.45
CA GLY A 395 -12.87 13.58 -6.40
C GLY A 395 -12.44 14.95 -5.90
N ASN A 396 -12.68 15.26 -4.61
CA ASN A 396 -12.20 16.51 -4.00
C ASN A 396 -10.67 16.57 -3.95
N THR A 397 -10.02 15.50 -3.49
CA THR A 397 -8.55 15.39 -3.49
C THR A 397 -7.99 15.66 -4.88
N ASN A 398 -8.50 14.96 -5.90
CA ASN A 398 -8.01 15.09 -7.27
C ASN A 398 -8.19 16.49 -7.84
N ARG A 399 -9.34 17.12 -7.64
CA ARG A 399 -9.63 18.49 -8.11
C ARG A 399 -8.67 19.51 -7.49
N ILE A 400 -8.40 19.40 -6.18
CA ILE A 400 -7.44 20.28 -5.51
C ILE A 400 -6.03 20.06 -6.07
N CYS A 401 -5.62 18.79 -6.19
CA CYS A 401 -4.30 18.44 -6.72
C CYS A 401 -4.10 18.94 -8.15
N ASP A 402 -5.11 18.80 -9.01
CA ASP A 402 -5.03 19.32 -10.38
C ASP A 402 -4.83 20.84 -10.39
N SER A 403 -5.62 21.59 -9.60
CA SER A 403 -5.49 23.03 -9.50
C SER A 403 -4.11 23.47 -8.98
N VAL A 404 -3.60 22.83 -7.93
CA VAL A 404 -2.29 23.13 -7.34
C VAL A 404 -1.16 22.78 -8.30
N ALA A 405 -1.21 21.59 -8.92
CA ALA A 405 -0.19 21.16 -9.87
C ALA A 405 -0.14 22.09 -11.11
N ASP A 406 -1.30 22.47 -11.63
CA ASP A 406 -1.38 23.41 -12.75
C ASP A 406 -0.79 24.77 -12.41
N ALA A 407 -1.11 25.31 -11.24
CA ALA A 407 -0.52 26.57 -10.78
C ALA A 407 1.01 26.44 -10.62
N ALA A 408 1.50 25.35 -9.99
CA ALA A 408 2.91 25.11 -9.80
C ALA A 408 3.67 24.98 -11.13
N MET A 409 3.17 24.19 -12.06
CA MET A 409 3.77 24.06 -13.39
C MET A 409 3.73 25.36 -14.17
N GLY A 410 2.67 26.17 -13.99
CA GLY A 410 2.53 27.48 -14.63
C GLY A 410 3.63 28.47 -14.26
N VAL A 411 3.94 28.60 -12.97
CA VAL A 411 4.97 29.54 -12.49
C VAL A 411 6.40 29.07 -12.75
N LEU A 412 6.62 27.75 -12.90
CA LEU A 412 7.94 27.19 -13.20
C LEU A 412 8.36 27.39 -14.66
N SER A 413 7.41 27.62 -15.56
CA SER A 413 7.65 27.65 -17.02
C SER A 413 8.02 29.03 -17.57
N GLY A 414 7.80 30.11 -16.83
CA GLY A 414 8.06 31.49 -17.24
C GLY A 414 7.00 32.07 -18.22
N ALA A 415 6.91 33.40 -18.28
CA ALA A 415 6.02 34.10 -19.22
C ALA A 415 6.67 34.20 -20.60
N GLY A 416 5.90 33.94 -21.67
CA GLY A 416 6.38 33.89 -23.03
C GLY A 416 6.07 35.05 -23.91
N GLY A 417 6.74 35.16 -25.08
CA GLY A 417 6.49 36.04 -26.17
C GLY A 417 6.02 35.30 -27.42
N ALA A 418 5.43 35.97 -28.37
CA ALA A 418 4.95 35.39 -29.60
C ALA A 418 6.09 34.80 -30.43
N SER A 419 5.99 33.53 -30.80
CA SER A 419 6.91 32.85 -31.73
C SER A 419 6.16 31.77 -32.51
N ASP A 420 6.73 31.36 -33.67
CA ASP A 420 6.24 30.23 -34.48
C ASP A 420 6.52 28.86 -33.81
N SER A 421 6.79 28.84 -32.50
CA SER A 421 7.10 27.66 -31.71
C SER A 421 6.31 27.69 -30.39
N VAL A 422 6.03 26.52 -29.84
CA VAL A 422 5.48 26.35 -28.50
C VAL A 422 6.53 25.75 -27.57
N LEU A 423 6.51 26.18 -26.32
CA LEU A 423 7.34 25.62 -25.28
C LEU A 423 6.64 24.40 -24.65
N VAL A 424 7.33 23.30 -24.57
CA VAL A 424 6.87 22.09 -23.88
C VAL A 424 7.74 21.86 -22.66
N CYS A 425 7.16 22.04 -21.48
CA CYS A 425 7.84 21.76 -20.22
C CYS A 425 7.49 20.36 -19.75
N VAL A 426 8.50 19.60 -19.33
CA VAL A 426 8.37 18.24 -18.83
C VAL A 426 8.88 18.20 -17.40
N PHE A 427 8.05 17.69 -16.48
CA PHE A 427 8.31 17.67 -15.04
C PHE A 427 8.51 16.23 -14.55
N ASN A 428 9.51 16.04 -13.70
CA ASN A 428 9.86 14.78 -13.05
C ASN A 428 9.79 14.96 -11.53
N THR A 429 8.90 14.23 -10.88
CA THR A 429 8.70 14.24 -9.43
C THR A 429 9.43 13.10 -8.71
N THR A 430 10.27 12.33 -9.43
CA THR A 430 10.97 11.17 -8.87
C THR A 430 12.45 11.45 -8.58
N ALA A 431 13.06 10.63 -7.74
CA ALA A 431 14.45 10.79 -7.30
C ALA A 431 15.50 10.46 -8.38
N VAL A 432 15.08 9.91 -9.52
CA VAL A 432 15.98 9.47 -10.59
C VAL A 432 15.83 10.34 -11.84
N GLU A 433 16.91 10.51 -12.60
CA GLU A 433 16.87 11.09 -13.94
C GLU A 433 16.10 10.15 -14.86
N ARG A 434 15.30 10.72 -15.77
CA ARG A 434 14.43 9.95 -16.67
C ARG A 434 14.68 10.29 -18.12
N ALA A 435 14.73 9.26 -18.95
CA ALA A 435 14.71 9.34 -20.40
C ALA A 435 13.50 8.54 -20.89
N GLU A 436 12.38 9.23 -21.15
CA GLU A 436 11.10 8.59 -21.46
C GLU A 436 10.35 9.31 -22.57
N CYS A 437 9.56 8.53 -23.29
CA CYS A 437 8.64 9.06 -24.28
C CYS A 437 7.45 9.73 -23.59
N VAL A 438 7.25 11.01 -23.87
CA VAL A 438 6.14 11.82 -23.36
C VAL A 438 5.29 12.35 -24.52
N SER A 439 4.02 12.65 -24.21
CA SER A 439 3.10 13.21 -25.19
C SER A 439 2.71 14.64 -24.86
N PHE A 440 2.40 15.42 -25.90
CA PHE A 440 1.76 16.73 -25.78
C PHE A 440 0.76 16.94 -26.90
N SER A 441 -0.23 17.79 -26.67
CA SER A 441 -1.21 18.16 -27.70
C SER A 441 -0.63 19.19 -28.67
N LEU A 442 -0.74 18.96 -29.97
CA LEU A 442 -0.36 19.92 -30.99
C LEU A 442 -1.26 21.17 -30.91
N PRO A 443 -0.70 22.38 -31.12
CA PRO A 443 -1.51 23.59 -31.27
C PRO A 443 -2.54 23.46 -32.41
N ASN A 444 -3.61 24.21 -32.30
CA ASN A 444 -4.64 24.24 -33.34
C ASN A 444 -4.07 24.55 -34.74
N GLY A 445 -4.46 23.76 -35.73
CA GLY A 445 -3.99 23.90 -37.11
C GLY A 445 -2.60 23.34 -37.39
N TRP A 446 -1.96 22.68 -36.42
CA TRP A 446 -0.74 21.91 -36.65
C TRP A 446 -1.10 20.45 -36.95
N HIS A 447 -0.39 19.87 -37.91
CA HIS A 447 -0.53 18.46 -38.28
C HIS A 447 0.75 17.67 -38.01
N SER A 448 1.85 18.36 -37.70
CA SER A 448 3.13 17.78 -37.38
C SER A 448 4.00 18.76 -36.59
N ALA A 449 4.95 18.25 -35.84
CA ALA A 449 5.93 19.04 -35.11
C ALA A 449 7.32 18.39 -35.18
N GLU A 450 8.38 19.19 -35.28
CA GLU A 450 9.72 18.82 -34.83
C GLU A 450 9.92 19.30 -33.39
N VAL A 451 10.63 18.51 -32.60
CA VAL A 451 10.90 18.85 -31.20
C VAL A 451 12.39 19.08 -31.01
N LEU A 452 12.75 20.17 -30.36
CA LEU A 452 14.15 20.56 -30.08
C LEU A 452 14.34 20.65 -28.56
N ASP A 453 15.50 20.24 -28.07
CA ASP A 453 15.90 20.48 -26.68
C ASP A 453 16.27 21.95 -26.44
N SER A 454 16.58 22.30 -25.19
CA SER A 454 16.96 23.67 -24.79
C SER A 454 18.24 24.19 -25.48
N LYS A 455 19.02 23.32 -26.11
CA LYS A 455 20.24 23.64 -26.89
C LYS A 455 20.01 23.70 -28.40
N GLY A 456 18.75 23.56 -28.82
CA GLY A 456 18.33 23.57 -30.22
C GLY A 456 18.62 22.25 -30.98
N ARG A 457 18.96 21.18 -30.29
CA ARG A 457 19.18 19.86 -30.91
C ARG A 457 17.85 19.14 -31.10
N ARG A 458 17.66 18.51 -32.25
CA ARG A 458 16.46 17.70 -32.52
C ARG A 458 16.44 16.48 -31.64
N VAL A 459 15.25 16.18 -31.10
CA VAL A 459 15.00 14.94 -30.34
C VAL A 459 14.08 14.02 -31.15
N PRO A 460 14.18 12.68 -30.96
CA PRO A 460 13.27 11.74 -31.60
C PRO A 460 11.82 12.04 -31.26
N CYS A 461 10.95 12.03 -32.26
CA CYS A 461 9.52 12.31 -32.12
C CYS A 461 8.68 11.51 -33.12
N GLN A 462 7.41 11.32 -32.83
CA GLN A 462 6.44 10.65 -33.71
C GLN A 462 5.02 11.15 -33.49
N PRO A 463 4.10 10.97 -34.50
CA PRO A 463 2.68 11.15 -34.26
C PRO A 463 2.14 10.11 -33.27
N GLY A 464 1.23 10.54 -32.39
CA GLY A 464 0.42 9.69 -31.53
C GLY A 464 -1.04 9.67 -31.98
N ASP A 465 -1.95 9.40 -31.04
CA ASP A 465 -3.38 9.40 -31.32
C ASP A 465 -3.91 10.82 -31.60
N SER A 466 -4.70 10.97 -32.64
CA SER A 466 -5.39 12.21 -33.03
C SER A 466 -4.47 13.46 -33.09
N THR A 467 -4.52 14.33 -32.09
CA THR A 467 -3.72 15.56 -31.99
C THR A 467 -2.49 15.41 -31.10
N GLN A 468 -2.23 14.22 -30.54
CA GLN A 468 -1.09 13.98 -29.69
C GLN A 468 0.19 13.82 -30.49
N TRP A 469 1.26 14.33 -29.97
CA TRP A 469 2.60 14.20 -30.51
C TRP A 469 3.54 13.68 -29.43
N LEU A 470 4.38 12.69 -29.75
CA LEU A 470 5.29 12.05 -28.82
C LEU A 470 6.71 12.44 -29.10
N PHE A 471 7.52 12.57 -28.04
CA PHE A 471 8.97 12.73 -28.17
C PHE A 471 9.72 12.15 -26.98
N LEU A 472 11.00 11.82 -27.18
CA LEU A 472 11.87 11.33 -26.13
C LEU A 472 12.37 12.51 -25.27
N ALA A 473 11.92 12.60 -24.02
CA ALA A 473 12.34 13.63 -23.08
C ALA A 473 13.42 13.10 -22.13
N HIS A 474 14.43 13.93 -21.85
CA HIS A 474 15.42 13.72 -20.80
C HIS A 474 15.16 14.73 -19.68
N VAL A 475 14.82 14.28 -18.48
CA VAL A 475 14.41 15.12 -17.38
C VAL A 475 15.19 14.78 -16.12
N PRO A 476 15.87 15.76 -15.48
CA PRO A 476 16.66 15.50 -14.28
C PRO A 476 15.77 15.03 -13.12
N SER A 477 16.40 14.38 -12.13
CA SER A 477 15.76 13.96 -10.90
C SER A 477 15.11 15.14 -10.18
N MET A 478 13.90 14.94 -9.67
CA MET A 478 13.13 15.94 -8.91
C MET A 478 13.24 17.32 -9.57
N GLY A 479 12.82 17.43 -10.83
CA GLY A 479 13.09 18.64 -11.59
C GLY A 479 12.27 18.76 -12.87
N TYR A 480 12.72 19.62 -13.77
CA TYR A 480 12.08 19.82 -15.05
C TYR A 480 13.08 20.10 -16.18
N ALA A 481 12.61 19.86 -17.41
CA ALA A 481 13.32 20.22 -18.65
C ALA A 481 12.36 20.87 -19.63
N THR A 482 12.88 21.70 -20.50
CA THR A 482 12.12 22.46 -21.49
C THR A 482 12.53 22.09 -22.92
N TYR A 483 11.52 22.03 -23.79
CA TYR A 483 11.65 21.69 -25.20
C TYR A 483 10.89 22.69 -26.05
N TYR A 484 11.31 22.85 -27.32
CA TYR A 484 10.58 23.65 -28.30
C TYR A 484 9.94 22.70 -29.32
N ALA A 485 8.63 22.81 -29.49
CA ALA A 485 7.97 22.24 -30.66
C ALA A 485 7.78 23.31 -31.72
N LYS A 486 8.19 23.01 -32.97
CA LYS A 486 8.01 23.85 -34.15
C LYS A 486 7.19 23.11 -35.19
N ARG A 487 6.42 23.87 -35.97
CA ARG A 487 5.66 23.30 -37.08
C ARG A 487 6.59 22.68 -38.11
N GLY A 488 6.34 21.43 -38.48
CA GLY A 488 7.16 20.66 -39.44
C GLY A 488 7.48 19.27 -38.91
N PHE A 489 8.07 18.42 -39.73
CA PHE A 489 8.43 17.07 -39.31
C PHE A 489 9.81 16.69 -39.88
N HIS A 490 10.81 16.82 -39.05
CA HIS A 490 12.19 16.37 -39.31
C HIS A 490 12.67 15.57 -38.10
N PRO A 491 12.22 14.31 -37.93
CA PRO A 491 12.55 13.52 -36.74
C PRO A 491 14.06 13.21 -36.68
N ALA A 492 14.59 13.23 -35.47
CA ALA A 492 15.90 12.65 -35.23
C ALA A 492 15.83 11.13 -35.40
N PRO A 493 16.88 10.46 -35.91
CA PRO A 493 16.88 9.00 -36.06
C PRO A 493 16.83 8.30 -34.69
N VAL A 494 16.11 7.16 -34.66
CA VAL A 494 16.11 6.22 -33.53
C VAL A 494 16.97 5.02 -33.91
N ALA A 495 17.91 4.62 -33.06
CA ALA A 495 18.90 3.59 -33.39
C ALA A 495 18.26 2.20 -33.59
N GLU A 496 17.36 1.83 -32.69
CA GLU A 496 16.62 0.57 -32.73
C GLU A 496 15.12 0.89 -32.66
N ALA A 497 14.53 1.25 -33.80
CA ALA A 497 13.15 1.70 -33.84
C ALA A 497 12.16 0.58 -33.46
N ALA A 498 11.19 0.91 -32.64
CA ALA A 498 10.09 0.02 -32.33
C ALA A 498 9.25 -0.24 -33.59
N GLY A 499 8.64 -1.43 -33.69
CA GLY A 499 7.81 -1.80 -34.84
C GLY A 499 6.95 -3.03 -34.60
N ILE A 500 5.81 -3.10 -35.34
CA ILE A 500 4.91 -4.25 -35.37
C ILE A 500 4.84 -4.78 -36.80
N THR A 501 4.98 -6.10 -36.94
CA THR A 501 4.86 -6.78 -38.20
C THR A 501 3.89 -7.96 -38.10
N ARG A 502 2.89 -8.01 -38.99
CA ARG A 502 2.04 -9.19 -39.13
C ARG A 502 2.82 -10.26 -39.91
N GLN A 503 2.92 -11.46 -39.33
CA GLN A 503 3.64 -12.60 -39.90
C GLN A 503 2.77 -13.36 -40.91
N GLN A 504 3.38 -14.24 -41.72
CA GLN A 504 2.65 -15.06 -42.69
C GLN A 504 1.69 -16.07 -42.06
N ASP A 505 1.96 -16.54 -40.87
CA ASP A 505 1.10 -17.44 -40.07
C ASP A 505 -0.06 -16.72 -39.35
N GLY A 506 -0.18 -15.40 -39.56
CA GLY A 506 -1.22 -14.58 -38.97
C GLY A 506 -0.91 -14.00 -37.61
N THR A 507 0.22 -14.37 -36.98
CA THR A 507 0.67 -13.81 -35.73
C THR A 507 1.21 -12.39 -35.90
N TYR A 508 1.35 -11.65 -34.79
CA TYR A 508 1.94 -10.31 -34.78
C TYR A 508 3.25 -10.32 -33.98
N ARG A 509 4.34 -9.93 -34.64
CA ARG A 509 5.64 -9.74 -34.00
C ARG A 509 5.83 -8.28 -33.65
N ILE A 510 6.14 -8.01 -32.39
CA ILE A 510 6.49 -6.69 -31.88
C ILE A 510 7.98 -6.69 -31.54
N GLU A 511 8.69 -5.69 -32.03
CA GLU A 511 10.11 -5.49 -31.78
C GLU A 511 10.34 -4.11 -31.17
N THR A 512 11.16 -4.03 -30.12
CA THR A 512 11.76 -2.80 -29.59
C THR A 512 13.25 -3.06 -29.34
N ASP A 513 13.97 -2.07 -28.84
CA ASP A 513 15.36 -2.26 -28.37
C ASP A 513 15.43 -3.26 -27.19
N MET A 514 14.37 -3.37 -26.41
CA MET A 514 14.31 -4.23 -25.21
C MET A 514 13.79 -5.62 -25.50
N TYR A 515 12.76 -5.73 -26.35
CA TYR A 515 11.97 -6.95 -26.48
C TYR A 515 11.72 -7.37 -27.92
N SER A 516 11.58 -8.69 -28.09
CA SER A 516 10.88 -9.32 -29.23
C SER A 516 9.78 -10.17 -28.64
N LEU A 517 8.52 -9.91 -29.03
CA LEU A 517 7.39 -10.71 -28.57
C LEU A 517 6.45 -11.06 -29.73
N VAL A 518 5.72 -12.16 -29.56
CA VAL A 518 4.77 -12.67 -30.55
C VAL A 518 3.40 -12.78 -29.93
N VAL A 519 2.40 -12.15 -30.54
CA VAL A 519 0.98 -12.22 -30.18
C VAL A 519 0.24 -13.10 -31.17
N ASP A 520 -0.53 -14.08 -30.68
CA ASP A 520 -1.26 -15.05 -31.51
C ASP A 520 -2.78 -14.80 -31.47
N PRO A 521 -3.36 -14.25 -32.51
CA PRO A 521 -4.82 -14.07 -32.60
C PRO A 521 -5.62 -15.36 -32.45
N ALA A 522 -5.10 -16.50 -32.93
CA ALA A 522 -5.78 -17.79 -32.84
C ALA A 522 -5.90 -18.33 -31.42
N LYS A 523 -5.08 -17.79 -30.48
CA LYS A 523 -5.08 -18.11 -29.05
C LYS A 523 -5.51 -16.93 -28.22
N GLY A 524 -6.59 -16.26 -28.59
CA GLY A 524 -7.17 -15.14 -27.84
C GLY A 524 -6.30 -13.88 -27.77
N GLY A 525 -5.28 -13.75 -28.62
CA GLY A 525 -4.38 -12.61 -28.62
C GLY A 525 -3.32 -12.63 -27.53
N THR A 526 -3.08 -13.76 -26.90
CA THR A 526 -2.09 -13.91 -25.84
C THR A 526 -0.66 -13.88 -26.37
N ILE A 527 0.29 -13.54 -25.48
CA ILE A 527 1.73 -13.48 -25.79
C ILE A 527 2.28 -14.91 -25.79
N GLN A 528 2.71 -15.41 -26.94
CA GLN A 528 3.24 -16.78 -27.11
C GLN A 528 4.75 -16.86 -26.86
N ASN A 529 5.45 -15.76 -27.08
CA ASN A 529 6.89 -15.67 -26.94
C ASN A 529 7.27 -14.27 -26.42
N LEU A 530 8.14 -14.21 -25.46
CA LEU A 530 8.64 -12.96 -24.90
C LEU A 530 10.15 -13.09 -24.68
N VAL A 531 10.93 -12.56 -25.61
CA VAL A 531 12.39 -12.54 -25.54
C VAL A 531 12.88 -11.17 -25.10
N ALA A 532 13.62 -11.10 -24.01
CA ALA A 532 14.30 -9.89 -23.56
C ALA A 532 15.69 -9.81 -24.20
N LYS A 533 15.86 -8.95 -25.22
CA LYS A 533 17.07 -8.83 -26.05
C LYS A 533 18.30 -8.46 -25.22
N LYS A 534 18.18 -7.46 -24.34
CA LYS A 534 19.29 -6.98 -23.48
C LYS A 534 19.61 -7.92 -22.31
N LEU A 535 18.81 -8.96 -22.10
CA LEU A 535 19.00 -9.99 -21.09
C LEU A 535 19.50 -11.31 -21.70
N HIS A 536 20.51 -11.23 -22.54
CA HIS A 536 21.08 -12.40 -23.24
C HIS A 536 20.04 -13.17 -24.07
N HIS A 537 19.07 -12.48 -24.63
CA HIS A 537 17.93 -13.08 -25.39
C HIS A 537 17.18 -14.12 -24.59
N LYS A 538 17.00 -13.88 -23.26
CA LYS A 538 16.24 -14.76 -22.39
C LYS A 538 14.78 -14.79 -22.83
N GLU A 539 14.25 -16.01 -23.02
CA GLU A 539 12.84 -16.29 -23.25
C GLU A 539 12.14 -16.43 -21.88
N PHE A 540 11.06 -15.70 -21.67
CA PHE A 540 10.27 -15.69 -20.44
C PHE A 540 9.00 -16.51 -20.54
N ALA A 541 8.31 -16.53 -21.70
CA ALA A 541 7.16 -17.40 -21.90
C ALA A 541 7.62 -18.86 -21.88
N GLY A 542 6.85 -19.68 -21.22
CA GLY A 542 7.10 -21.10 -21.18
C GLY A 542 6.47 -21.84 -22.38
N VAL A 543 6.05 -23.06 -22.15
CA VAL A 543 5.23 -23.84 -23.10
C VAL A 543 3.82 -23.24 -23.22
N LYS A 544 3.40 -22.46 -22.23
CA LYS A 544 2.11 -21.78 -22.17
C LYS A 544 2.29 -20.29 -22.51
N CYS A 545 1.21 -19.64 -22.89
CA CYS A 545 1.17 -18.21 -23.21
C CYS A 545 1.06 -17.34 -21.95
N LEU A 546 1.50 -16.07 -22.06
CA LEU A 546 1.34 -15.06 -21.02
C LEU A 546 0.11 -14.19 -21.29
N GLY A 547 -0.59 -13.78 -20.23
CA GLY A 547 -1.75 -12.91 -20.31
C GLY A 547 -3.06 -13.64 -20.58
N GLU A 548 -3.11 -14.97 -20.41
CA GLU A 548 -4.35 -15.73 -20.53
C GLU A 548 -5.32 -15.33 -19.42
N LEU A 549 -6.51 -14.87 -19.76
CA LEU A 549 -7.59 -14.66 -18.80
C LEU A 549 -8.23 -16.00 -18.44
N ARG A 550 -8.44 -16.25 -17.14
CA ARG A 550 -9.08 -17.45 -16.60
C ARG A 550 -10.10 -17.09 -15.53
N GLY A 551 -11.32 -17.61 -15.64
CA GLY A 551 -12.39 -17.38 -14.67
C GLY A 551 -13.38 -18.54 -14.60
N ASN A 552 -14.08 -18.67 -13.49
CA ASN A 552 -15.15 -19.64 -13.31
C ASN A 552 -16.49 -19.03 -13.67
N PHE A 553 -17.01 -19.39 -14.85
CA PHE A 553 -18.31 -18.93 -15.36
C PHE A 553 -19.35 -20.02 -15.08
N TYR A 554 -19.88 -20.08 -13.88
CA TYR A 554 -20.71 -21.18 -13.40
C TYR A 554 -22.00 -21.38 -14.21
N GLU A 555 -22.57 -20.33 -14.82
CA GLU A 555 -23.73 -20.44 -15.70
C GLU A 555 -23.37 -20.95 -17.11
N GLN A 556 -22.09 -20.98 -17.44
CA GLN A 556 -21.56 -21.37 -18.75
C GLN A 556 -20.70 -22.64 -18.69
N GLY A 557 -20.81 -23.40 -17.60
CA GLY A 557 -20.18 -24.74 -17.49
C GLY A 557 -18.91 -24.80 -16.66
N GLY A 558 -18.45 -23.70 -16.05
CA GLY A 558 -17.31 -23.70 -15.13
C GLY A 558 -16.16 -22.80 -15.56
N PHE A 559 -14.93 -23.30 -15.43
CA PHE A 559 -13.75 -22.53 -15.81
C PHE A 559 -13.60 -22.41 -17.32
N HIS A 560 -13.40 -21.18 -17.77
CA HIS A 560 -13.09 -20.81 -19.15
C HIS A 560 -11.82 -19.99 -19.23
N THR A 561 -11.20 -19.97 -20.40
CA THR A 561 -10.02 -19.16 -20.69
C THR A 561 -10.22 -18.34 -21.97
N SER A 562 -9.49 -17.21 -22.06
CA SER A 562 -9.53 -16.36 -23.25
C SER A 562 -8.94 -17.03 -24.50
N THR A 563 -8.17 -18.10 -24.33
CA THR A 563 -7.53 -18.86 -25.41
C THR A 563 -8.48 -19.81 -26.14
N GLU A 564 -9.70 -20.01 -25.63
CA GLU A 564 -10.71 -20.87 -26.26
C GLU A 564 -11.28 -20.30 -27.57
N THR A 565 -11.18 -18.98 -27.78
CA THR A 565 -11.68 -18.31 -28.96
C THR A 565 -10.62 -17.38 -29.56
N PRO A 566 -10.59 -17.27 -30.92
CA PRO A 566 -9.72 -16.30 -31.57
C PRO A 566 -10.09 -14.86 -31.22
N ALA A 567 -9.08 -13.96 -31.23
CA ALA A 567 -9.22 -12.53 -31.06
C ALA A 567 -9.03 -11.78 -32.40
N ASP A 568 -9.68 -10.61 -32.54
CA ASP A 568 -9.37 -9.63 -33.57
C ASP A 568 -8.21 -8.73 -33.07
N VAL A 569 -7.19 -8.55 -33.92
CA VAL A 569 -5.99 -7.81 -33.56
C VAL A 569 -5.73 -6.69 -34.54
N ARG A 570 -5.54 -5.46 -34.02
CA ARG A 570 -5.33 -4.24 -34.80
C ARG A 570 -4.09 -3.49 -34.35
N ILE A 571 -3.30 -3.05 -35.30
CA ILE A 571 -2.20 -2.12 -35.05
C ILE A 571 -2.80 -0.71 -34.96
N LEU A 572 -2.75 -0.09 -33.81
CA LEU A 572 -3.19 1.28 -33.62
C LEU A 572 -2.05 2.30 -33.84
N GLU A 573 -0.85 1.93 -33.44
CA GLU A 573 0.33 2.78 -33.58
C GLU A 573 1.55 1.92 -33.92
N ASN A 574 2.32 2.35 -34.91
CA ASN A 574 3.51 1.63 -35.37
C ASN A 574 4.59 2.65 -35.73
N GLY A 575 5.22 3.18 -34.70
CA GLY A 575 6.23 4.24 -34.83
C GLY A 575 7.52 3.90 -34.12
N PRO A 576 8.59 4.65 -34.39
CA PRO A 576 9.91 4.28 -33.92
C PRO A 576 10.10 4.42 -32.39
N LEU A 577 9.28 5.21 -31.70
CA LEU A 577 9.38 5.40 -30.25
C LEU A 577 8.37 4.56 -29.49
N ARG A 578 7.19 4.34 -30.06
CA ARG A 578 6.12 3.61 -29.39
C ARG A 578 5.29 2.82 -30.41
N VAL A 579 4.89 1.64 -29.99
CA VAL A 579 3.95 0.79 -30.73
C VAL A 579 2.77 0.43 -29.85
N ARG A 580 1.58 0.31 -30.46
CA ARG A 580 0.34 -0.06 -29.75
C ARG A 580 -0.46 -1.07 -30.57
N LEU A 581 -0.79 -2.19 -29.92
CA LEU A 581 -1.58 -3.28 -30.50
C LEU A 581 -2.87 -3.45 -29.70
N GLU A 582 -4.00 -3.30 -30.34
CA GLU A 582 -5.32 -3.59 -29.77
C GLU A 582 -5.69 -5.04 -30.04
N ILE A 583 -6.14 -5.75 -29.00
CA ILE A 583 -6.58 -7.13 -29.01
C ILE A 583 -8.03 -7.16 -28.53
N ARG A 584 -8.96 -7.62 -29.34
CA ARG A 584 -10.38 -7.77 -28.98
C ARG A 584 -10.77 -9.24 -29.00
N GLY A 585 -11.03 -9.79 -27.84
CA GLY A 585 -11.35 -11.20 -27.65
C GLY A 585 -12.61 -11.43 -26.82
N ARG A 586 -12.81 -12.67 -26.43
CA ARG A 586 -13.88 -13.09 -25.52
C ARG A 586 -13.35 -14.13 -24.54
N ILE A 587 -13.88 -14.11 -23.34
CA ILE A 587 -13.77 -15.21 -22.40
C ILE A 587 -15.18 -15.68 -22.06
N ALA A 588 -15.51 -16.94 -22.32
CA ALA A 588 -16.88 -17.41 -22.33
C ALA A 588 -17.74 -16.44 -23.19
N ALA A 589 -18.83 -15.88 -22.65
CA ALA A 589 -19.65 -14.89 -23.37
C ALA A 589 -19.19 -13.42 -23.19
N THR A 590 -18.22 -13.15 -22.32
CA THR A 590 -17.80 -11.79 -21.98
C THR A 590 -16.75 -11.26 -22.95
N PRO A 591 -17.01 -10.14 -23.67
CA PRO A 591 -16.02 -9.51 -24.51
C PRO A 591 -14.97 -8.77 -23.67
N PHE A 592 -13.73 -8.76 -24.15
CA PHE A 592 -12.66 -7.94 -23.60
C PHE A 592 -11.89 -7.22 -24.72
N ALA A 593 -11.24 -6.13 -24.33
CA ALA A 593 -10.26 -5.45 -25.15
C ALA A 593 -8.99 -5.24 -24.33
N GLU A 594 -7.84 -5.62 -24.89
CA GLU A 594 -6.52 -5.30 -24.35
C GLU A 594 -5.78 -4.36 -25.28
N LEU A 595 -5.09 -3.40 -24.71
CA LEU A 595 -4.20 -2.51 -25.43
C LEU A 595 -2.78 -2.72 -24.94
N LEU A 596 -1.99 -3.41 -25.75
CA LEU A 596 -0.60 -3.67 -25.48
C LEU A 596 0.25 -2.51 -26.00
N THR A 597 1.04 -1.88 -25.12
CA THR A 597 1.89 -0.74 -25.44
C THR A 597 3.35 -1.04 -25.09
N LEU A 598 4.23 -0.89 -26.06
CA LEU A 598 5.69 -0.96 -25.85
C LEU A 598 6.33 0.34 -26.34
N THR A 599 7.25 0.84 -25.53
CA THR A 599 7.95 2.10 -25.80
C THR A 599 9.45 1.86 -25.84
N GLU A 600 10.13 2.46 -26.81
CA GLU A 600 11.58 2.39 -26.95
C GLU A 600 12.30 2.85 -25.68
N GLY A 601 13.29 2.10 -25.24
CA GLY A 601 14.05 2.36 -24.02
C GLY A 601 13.36 2.01 -22.72
N GLN A 602 12.08 1.61 -22.74
CA GLN A 602 11.32 1.28 -21.53
C GLN A 602 11.38 -0.22 -21.21
N LYS A 603 11.60 -0.54 -19.93
CA LYS A 603 11.58 -1.93 -19.45
C LYS A 603 10.18 -2.50 -19.32
N ARG A 604 9.16 -1.63 -19.30
CA ARG A 604 7.75 -2.03 -19.10
C ARG A 604 7.10 -2.42 -20.41
N ILE A 605 6.27 -3.43 -20.33
CA ILE A 605 5.26 -3.78 -21.30
C ILE A 605 3.92 -3.41 -20.67
N ASP A 606 3.33 -2.29 -21.06
CA ASP A 606 2.11 -1.77 -20.47
C ASP A 606 0.89 -2.41 -21.14
N VAL A 607 -0.10 -2.80 -20.34
CA VAL A 607 -1.37 -3.39 -20.78
C VAL A 607 -2.54 -2.67 -20.15
N HIS A 608 -3.45 -2.16 -20.95
CA HIS A 608 -4.75 -1.69 -20.53
C HIS A 608 -5.80 -2.75 -20.89
N LEU A 609 -6.62 -3.14 -19.91
CA LEU A 609 -7.65 -4.17 -20.07
C LEU A 609 -9.03 -3.58 -19.78
N ASP A 610 -9.93 -3.73 -20.76
CA ASP A 610 -11.36 -3.47 -20.64
C ASP A 610 -12.14 -4.78 -20.74
N LEU A 611 -13.02 -5.03 -19.77
CA LEU A 611 -14.00 -6.11 -19.80
C LEU A 611 -15.40 -5.51 -19.79
N ASP A 612 -16.20 -5.81 -20.79
CA ASP A 612 -17.57 -5.31 -20.90
C ASP A 612 -18.56 -6.39 -20.43
N TRP A 613 -18.98 -6.29 -19.19
CA TRP A 613 -19.84 -7.26 -18.55
C TRP A 613 -21.30 -7.04 -18.95
N ALA A 614 -21.94 -8.10 -19.42
CA ALA A 614 -23.40 -8.14 -19.42
C ALA A 614 -23.90 -8.24 -17.95
N ALA A 615 -25.09 -7.74 -17.67
CA ALA A 615 -25.69 -7.89 -16.36
C ALA A 615 -25.78 -9.38 -15.97
N ASN A 616 -25.31 -9.71 -14.77
CA ASN A 616 -25.33 -11.06 -14.20
C ASN A 616 -24.71 -12.14 -15.11
N THR A 617 -23.40 -12.01 -15.33
CA THR A 617 -22.66 -12.91 -16.24
C THR A 617 -22.45 -14.33 -15.70
N GLY A 618 -22.83 -14.62 -14.46
CA GLY A 618 -22.61 -15.91 -13.81
C GLY A 618 -21.13 -16.25 -13.60
N ILE A 619 -20.27 -15.24 -13.40
CA ILE A 619 -18.88 -15.45 -13.03
C ILE A 619 -18.72 -15.59 -11.52
N GLY A 620 -17.80 -16.43 -11.08
CA GLY A 620 -17.52 -16.72 -9.67
C GLY A 620 -18.27 -17.96 -9.19
N ALA A 621 -18.60 -18.02 -7.90
CA ALA A 621 -19.42 -19.09 -7.38
C ALA A 621 -20.89 -18.71 -7.39
N SER A 622 -21.75 -19.68 -7.69
CA SER A 622 -23.20 -19.43 -7.67
C SER A 622 -23.65 -19.04 -6.24
N PRO A 623 -24.65 -18.16 -6.09
CA PRO A 623 -25.17 -17.77 -4.78
C PRO A 623 -25.58 -18.96 -3.91
N ASP A 624 -26.08 -20.03 -4.51
CA ASP A 624 -26.47 -21.26 -3.78
C ASP A 624 -25.27 -22.06 -3.28
N SER A 625 -24.16 -22.03 -4.01
CA SER A 625 -22.94 -22.77 -3.64
C SER A 625 -22.17 -22.11 -2.48
N VAL A 626 -22.45 -20.84 -2.17
CA VAL A 626 -21.83 -20.10 -1.04
C VAL A 626 -22.62 -20.21 0.26
N ARG A 627 -23.83 -20.79 0.24
CA ARG A 627 -24.56 -21.07 1.48
C ARG A 627 -23.78 -22.02 2.37
N GLY A 628 -23.30 -21.50 3.52
CA GLY A 628 -22.49 -22.29 4.46
C GLY A 628 -20.98 -22.28 4.16
N TYR A 629 -20.52 -21.64 3.07
CA TYR A 629 -19.09 -21.46 2.84
C TYR A 629 -18.51 -20.51 3.91
N PRO A 630 -17.36 -20.86 4.54
CA PRO A 630 -16.72 -19.95 5.50
C PRO A 630 -16.24 -18.69 4.79
N LEU A 631 -16.98 -17.59 4.95
CA LEU A 631 -16.73 -16.29 4.29
C LEU A 631 -15.27 -15.83 4.43
N LYS A 632 -14.65 -16.09 5.57
CA LYS A 632 -13.23 -15.78 5.80
C LYS A 632 -12.25 -16.50 4.86
N LYS A 633 -12.69 -17.56 4.15
CA LYS A 633 -11.90 -18.28 3.15
C LYS A 633 -12.21 -17.86 1.71
N ALA A 634 -13.25 -17.06 1.49
CA ALA A 634 -13.67 -16.67 0.14
C ALA A 634 -12.55 -15.93 -0.63
N PHE A 635 -11.80 -15.08 0.05
CA PHE A 635 -10.64 -14.38 -0.52
C PHE A 635 -9.60 -15.34 -1.12
N TYR A 636 -9.45 -16.55 -0.55
CA TYR A 636 -8.43 -17.53 -0.93
C TYR A 636 -8.90 -18.51 -2.01
N ASN A 637 -10.15 -18.40 -2.47
CA ASN A 637 -10.71 -19.28 -3.47
C ASN A 637 -10.63 -18.66 -4.87
N ASP A 638 -9.92 -19.31 -5.80
CA ASP A 638 -9.77 -18.85 -7.16
C ASP A 638 -11.07 -18.95 -8.00
N SER A 639 -12.04 -19.79 -7.56
CA SER A 639 -13.36 -19.86 -8.19
C SER A 639 -14.14 -18.54 -8.18
N PHE A 640 -13.83 -17.64 -7.25
CA PHE A 640 -14.47 -16.32 -7.13
C PHE A 640 -13.78 -15.23 -7.95
N LYS A 641 -12.80 -15.57 -8.78
CA LYS A 641 -11.93 -14.59 -9.43
C LYS A 641 -11.82 -14.81 -10.92
N LEU A 642 -11.75 -13.69 -11.64
CA LEU A 642 -11.13 -13.64 -12.94
C LEU A 642 -9.67 -13.26 -12.76
N GLN A 643 -8.76 -14.02 -13.34
CA GLN A 643 -7.32 -13.80 -13.24
C GLN A 643 -6.68 -13.71 -14.62
N ALA A 644 -5.65 -12.88 -14.77
CA ALA A 644 -4.70 -12.94 -15.85
C ALA A 644 -3.51 -13.78 -15.41
N LEU A 645 -3.13 -14.79 -16.17
CA LEU A 645 -2.11 -15.79 -15.82
C LEU A 645 -0.80 -15.56 -16.57
N PHE A 646 0.31 -15.73 -15.85
CA PHE A 646 1.66 -15.50 -16.38
C PHE A 646 2.56 -16.73 -16.11
N PRO A 647 2.35 -17.84 -16.82
CA PRO A 647 3.18 -19.03 -16.66
C PRO A 647 4.58 -18.80 -17.23
N LEU A 648 5.57 -18.71 -16.35
CA LEU A 648 6.97 -18.52 -16.73
C LEU A 648 7.71 -19.84 -16.93
N SER A 649 8.81 -19.77 -17.64
CA SER A 649 9.72 -20.91 -17.88
C SER A 649 10.65 -21.22 -16.70
N PHE A 650 10.32 -20.75 -15.49
CA PHE A 650 11.15 -20.93 -14.31
C PHE A 650 10.87 -22.27 -13.59
N GLN A 651 11.90 -22.86 -13.03
CA GLN A 651 11.77 -24.01 -12.13
C GLN A 651 11.91 -23.54 -10.69
N THR A 652 11.02 -24.02 -9.81
CA THR A 652 11.00 -23.65 -8.39
C THR A 652 11.10 -22.15 -8.15
N PRO A 653 10.15 -21.35 -8.67
CA PRO A 653 10.25 -19.90 -8.55
C PRO A 653 10.09 -19.42 -7.11
N GLU A 654 10.76 -18.28 -6.83
CA GLU A 654 10.60 -17.50 -5.61
C GLU A 654 9.71 -16.30 -5.91
N VAL A 655 8.78 -15.99 -5.03
CA VAL A 655 7.83 -14.89 -5.23
C VAL A 655 8.05 -13.80 -4.18
N TYR A 656 8.22 -12.57 -4.65
CA TYR A 656 8.36 -11.39 -3.82
C TYR A 656 7.26 -10.39 -4.12
N LYS A 657 6.83 -9.66 -3.11
CA LYS A 657 5.85 -8.57 -3.28
C LYS A 657 6.23 -7.33 -2.50
N ASN A 658 5.84 -6.15 -2.98
CA ASN A 658 5.99 -4.97 -2.17
C ASN A 658 4.93 -4.89 -1.07
N ALA A 659 5.31 -4.24 0.00
CA ALA A 659 4.47 -3.80 1.11
C ALA A 659 4.80 -2.34 1.42
N PRO A 660 4.01 -1.63 2.23
CA PRO A 660 4.35 -0.26 2.62
C PRO A 660 5.73 -0.20 3.29
N PHE A 661 6.69 0.45 2.65
CA PHE A 661 8.10 0.55 3.06
C PHE A 661 8.79 -0.79 3.31
N ASP A 662 8.42 -1.85 2.58
CA ASP A 662 9.01 -3.17 2.69
C ASP A 662 8.83 -4.00 1.42
N VAL A 663 9.58 -5.10 1.31
CA VAL A 663 9.38 -6.16 0.31
C VAL A 663 9.38 -7.50 1.01
N LEU A 664 8.36 -8.28 0.77
CA LEU A 664 8.11 -9.55 1.43
C LEU A 664 8.34 -10.73 0.49
N HIS A 665 8.88 -11.79 1.03
CA HIS A 665 8.94 -13.08 0.38
C HIS A 665 7.63 -13.85 0.63
N SER A 666 6.94 -14.22 -0.44
CA SER A 666 5.67 -14.92 -0.38
C SER A 666 5.88 -16.45 -0.46
N HIS A 667 5.91 -17.11 0.69
CA HIS A 667 6.10 -18.55 0.77
C HIS A 667 4.79 -19.33 0.57
N LEU A 668 4.85 -20.51 -0.05
CA LEU A 668 3.75 -21.47 -0.07
C LEU A 668 3.65 -22.22 1.26
N SER A 669 4.79 -22.51 1.88
CA SER A 669 4.86 -23.13 3.20
C SER A 669 4.54 -22.14 4.32
N ASN A 670 4.12 -22.68 5.46
CA ASN A 670 3.88 -21.91 6.67
C ASN A 670 2.91 -20.73 6.49
N THR A 671 1.85 -20.99 5.76
CA THR A 671 0.77 -20.04 5.58
C THR A 671 -0.15 -20.07 6.81
N PHE A 672 -1.01 -19.06 6.95
CA PHE A 672 -1.83 -18.86 8.12
C PHE A 672 -2.79 -20.02 8.41
N PHE A 673 -3.29 -20.68 7.38
CA PHE A 673 -4.02 -21.93 7.49
C PHE A 673 -3.10 -23.09 7.13
N ASP A 674 -3.11 -24.17 7.90
CA ASP A 674 -2.41 -25.43 7.60
C ASP A 674 -2.92 -26.09 6.31
N SER A 675 -3.92 -25.54 5.69
CA SER A 675 -4.53 -25.99 4.44
C SER A 675 -4.65 -24.83 3.46
N TRP A 676 -3.51 -24.31 3.00
CA TRP A 676 -3.55 -23.70 1.68
C TRP A 676 -3.80 -24.85 0.71
N ASP A 677 -4.90 -24.76 -0.02
CA ASP A 677 -5.00 -25.47 -1.28
C ASP A 677 -3.76 -25.10 -2.11
N SER A 678 -3.45 -25.88 -3.11
CA SER A 678 -2.24 -25.68 -3.95
C SER A 678 -2.04 -24.25 -4.50
N ILE A 679 -3.03 -23.38 -4.34
CA ILE A 679 -3.03 -22.00 -4.80
C ILE A 679 -3.08 -21.04 -3.61
N LYS A 680 -2.03 -20.24 -3.45
CA LYS A 680 -1.97 -19.14 -2.47
C LYS A 680 -2.46 -17.85 -3.10
N ASN A 681 -3.44 -17.20 -2.48
CA ASN A 681 -3.91 -15.87 -2.84
C ASN A 681 -3.50 -14.86 -1.76
N VAL A 682 -2.90 -13.74 -2.16
CA VAL A 682 -2.37 -12.73 -1.24
C VAL A 682 -2.65 -11.32 -1.76
N VAL A 683 -2.74 -10.35 -0.86
CA VAL A 683 -2.89 -8.92 -1.21
C VAL A 683 -1.67 -8.44 -1.99
N LEU A 684 -1.93 -7.75 -3.09
CA LEU A 684 -0.98 -7.03 -3.91
C LEU A 684 -1.18 -5.53 -3.71
N LEU A 685 -0.16 -4.83 -3.24
CA LEU A 685 -0.22 -3.38 -3.10
C LEU A 685 0.07 -2.68 -4.44
N ASN A 686 1.28 -2.86 -5.00
CA ASN A 686 1.69 -2.28 -6.28
C ASN A 686 2.27 -3.30 -7.25
N TRP A 687 3.13 -4.19 -6.76
CA TRP A 687 3.82 -5.15 -7.61
C TRP A 687 4.11 -6.46 -6.90
N VAL A 688 4.21 -7.50 -7.70
CA VAL A 688 4.72 -8.83 -7.32
C VAL A 688 5.76 -9.24 -8.35
N ASP A 689 6.76 -9.98 -7.92
CA ASP A 689 7.85 -10.49 -8.74
C ASP A 689 7.96 -12.00 -8.60
N GLU A 690 8.02 -12.70 -9.72
CA GLU A 690 8.38 -14.11 -9.77
C GLU A 690 9.81 -14.23 -10.32
N THR A 691 10.72 -14.73 -9.50
CA THR A 691 12.15 -14.88 -9.82
C THR A 691 12.52 -16.35 -9.84
N ASP A 692 13.42 -16.77 -10.73
CA ASP A 692 13.94 -18.15 -10.71
C ASP A 692 14.71 -18.43 -9.41
N ALA A 693 14.82 -19.72 -9.03
CA ALA A 693 15.43 -20.11 -7.75
C ALA A 693 16.89 -19.65 -7.55
N LYS A 694 17.58 -19.27 -8.63
CA LYS A 694 18.95 -18.74 -8.58
C LYS A 694 18.99 -17.21 -8.51
N GLY A 695 17.85 -16.56 -8.64
CA GLY A 695 17.77 -15.10 -8.74
C GLY A 695 18.48 -14.55 -9.97
N ALA A 696 18.51 -15.32 -11.08
CA ALA A 696 19.17 -14.89 -12.31
C ALA A 696 18.24 -14.08 -13.20
N TYR A 697 16.98 -14.44 -13.27
CA TYR A 697 15.94 -13.76 -14.05
C TYR A 697 14.62 -13.74 -13.31
N GLY A 698 13.79 -12.73 -13.54
CA GLY A 698 12.46 -12.61 -12.99
C GLY A 698 11.51 -11.82 -13.87
N LEU A 699 10.22 -11.86 -13.52
CA LEU A 699 9.17 -11.06 -14.13
C LEU A 699 8.42 -10.31 -13.03
N GLY A 700 8.60 -8.98 -13.00
CA GLY A 700 7.78 -8.08 -12.21
C GLY A 700 6.43 -7.87 -12.87
N LEU A 701 5.35 -7.94 -12.07
CA LEU A 701 3.98 -7.67 -12.46
C LEU A 701 3.44 -6.51 -11.63
N PHE A 702 3.08 -5.40 -12.28
CA PHE A 702 2.59 -4.18 -11.64
C PHE A 702 1.07 -4.07 -11.80
N SER A 703 0.41 -3.49 -10.80
CA SER A 703 -1.03 -3.20 -10.80
C SER A 703 -1.28 -1.73 -10.46
N ASP A 704 -2.24 -1.10 -11.16
CA ASP A 704 -2.67 0.29 -10.95
C ASP A 704 -3.42 0.51 -9.64
N HIS A 705 -3.75 -0.56 -8.91
CA HIS A 705 -4.48 -0.49 -7.64
C HIS A 705 -4.14 -1.66 -6.73
N THR A 706 -4.55 -1.55 -5.47
CA THR A 706 -4.48 -2.64 -4.51
C THR A 706 -5.49 -3.73 -4.88
N THR A 707 -4.98 -4.93 -5.18
CA THR A 707 -5.77 -6.10 -5.56
C THR A 707 -5.21 -7.36 -4.90
N SER A 708 -5.28 -8.51 -5.54
CA SER A 708 -4.63 -9.74 -5.11
C SER A 708 -3.88 -10.41 -6.26
N TYR A 709 -2.92 -11.24 -5.88
CA TYR A 709 -2.25 -12.16 -6.79
C TYR A 709 -2.36 -13.58 -6.26
N ALA A 710 -2.16 -14.54 -7.15
CA ALA A 710 -2.11 -15.96 -6.82
C ALA A 710 -0.82 -16.59 -7.32
N HIS A 711 -0.33 -17.60 -6.62
CA HIS A 711 0.71 -18.52 -7.08
C HIS A 711 0.60 -19.86 -6.37
N GLY A 712 1.22 -20.92 -6.90
CA GLY A 712 1.17 -22.26 -6.33
C GLY A 712 2.22 -23.15 -6.93
N GLU A 713 2.39 -24.38 -6.37
CA GLU A 713 3.35 -25.35 -6.92
C GLU A 713 3.07 -25.71 -8.38
N ASN A 714 1.78 -25.78 -8.75
CA ASN A 714 1.32 -26.10 -10.11
C ASN A 714 0.41 -25.01 -10.68
N TYR A 715 0.42 -23.84 -10.07
CA TYR A 715 -0.36 -22.69 -10.50
C TYR A 715 0.56 -21.50 -10.78
N PRO A 716 0.47 -20.89 -11.97
CA PRO A 716 1.35 -19.80 -12.34
C PRO A 716 1.05 -18.54 -11.52
N LEU A 717 1.94 -17.56 -11.60
CA LEU A 717 1.64 -16.22 -11.13
C LEU A 717 0.38 -15.70 -11.83
N GLY A 718 -0.61 -15.29 -11.05
CA GLY A 718 -1.90 -14.79 -11.53
C GLY A 718 -2.25 -13.46 -10.90
N LEU A 719 -2.62 -12.47 -11.71
CA LEU A 719 -3.16 -11.19 -11.25
C LEU A 719 -4.68 -11.30 -11.16
N THR A 720 -5.26 -10.95 -10.03
CA THR A 720 -6.72 -10.84 -9.92
C THR A 720 -7.22 -9.59 -10.64
N ILE A 721 -7.99 -9.81 -11.70
CA ILE A 721 -8.60 -8.77 -12.53
C ILE A 721 -9.94 -8.34 -11.93
N GLN A 722 -10.76 -9.33 -11.54
CA GLN A 722 -12.07 -9.11 -10.98
C GLN A 722 -12.39 -10.18 -9.95
N TYR A 723 -13.02 -9.78 -8.86
CA TYR A 723 -13.63 -10.69 -7.89
C TYR A 723 -15.14 -10.72 -8.12
N SER A 724 -15.76 -11.89 -7.99
CA SER A 724 -17.19 -12.07 -7.99
C SER A 724 -17.59 -13.24 -7.10
N GLY A 725 -18.71 -13.13 -6.43
CA GLY A 725 -19.21 -14.19 -5.55
C GLY A 725 -20.00 -13.67 -4.38
N GLY A 726 -20.30 -14.54 -3.42
CA GLY A 726 -21.06 -14.19 -2.23
C GLY A 726 -20.28 -13.24 -1.31
N GLY A 727 -20.88 -12.11 -1.00
CA GLY A 727 -20.34 -11.12 -0.09
C GLY A 727 -20.84 -11.28 1.35
N LEU A 728 -20.30 -10.44 2.22
CA LEU A 728 -20.74 -10.34 3.60
C LEU A 728 -22.23 -9.96 3.68
N PHE A 729 -22.93 -10.52 4.67
CA PHE A 729 -24.37 -10.35 4.87
C PHE A 729 -25.22 -10.80 3.69
N GLY A 730 -24.78 -11.78 2.92
CA GLY A 730 -25.52 -12.28 1.76
C GLY A 730 -25.65 -11.27 0.63
N ARG A 731 -24.81 -10.24 0.59
CA ARG A 731 -24.79 -9.27 -0.50
C ARG A 731 -24.16 -9.90 -1.71
N ASP A 732 -24.79 -9.70 -2.84
CA ASP A 732 -24.34 -10.17 -4.13
C ASP A 732 -23.33 -9.17 -4.72
N TYR A 733 -22.13 -9.63 -5.05
CA TYR A 733 -21.13 -8.87 -5.78
C TYR A 733 -21.37 -8.98 -7.29
N THR A 734 -22.59 -8.73 -7.71
CA THR A 734 -22.94 -8.74 -9.12
C THR A 734 -22.14 -7.71 -9.89
N ILE A 735 -21.48 -8.15 -10.94
CA ILE A 735 -20.75 -7.26 -11.84
C ILE A 735 -21.76 -6.66 -12.82
N ARG A 736 -21.88 -5.34 -12.87
CA ARG A 736 -22.90 -4.64 -13.69
C ARG A 736 -22.35 -3.72 -14.76
N GLU A 737 -21.06 -3.37 -14.69
CA GLU A 737 -20.44 -2.38 -15.55
C GLU A 737 -19.06 -2.86 -15.99
N ALA A 738 -18.43 -2.13 -16.91
CA ALA A 738 -17.11 -2.48 -17.37
C ALA A 738 -16.07 -2.51 -16.24
N THR A 739 -15.20 -3.50 -16.27
CA THR A 739 -13.98 -3.55 -15.45
C THR A 739 -12.85 -3.02 -16.29
N ARG A 740 -12.17 -1.97 -15.81
CA ARG A 740 -11.03 -1.33 -16.47
C ARG A 740 -9.87 -1.28 -15.52
N LEU A 741 -8.69 -1.68 -15.97
CA LEU A 741 -7.48 -1.60 -15.18
C LEU A 741 -6.23 -1.55 -16.07
N ASP A 742 -5.16 -1.02 -15.50
CA ASP A 742 -3.84 -1.05 -16.08
C ASP A 742 -2.94 -2.01 -15.29
N TYR A 743 -2.13 -2.78 -16.00
CA TYR A 743 -1.04 -3.55 -15.42
C TYR A 743 0.20 -3.49 -16.33
N ALA A 744 1.35 -3.85 -15.79
CA ALA A 744 2.56 -3.88 -16.59
C ALA A 744 3.43 -5.09 -16.27
N LEU A 745 4.15 -5.58 -17.28
CA LEU A 745 5.14 -6.65 -17.16
C LEU A 745 6.54 -6.04 -17.25
N VAL A 746 7.46 -6.49 -16.39
CA VAL A 746 8.85 -6.07 -16.38
C VAL A 746 9.76 -7.28 -16.31
N PRO A 747 10.12 -7.88 -17.47
CA PRO A 747 11.17 -8.90 -17.53
C PRO A 747 12.51 -8.33 -17.08
N HIS A 748 13.24 -9.04 -16.22
CA HIS A 748 14.48 -8.53 -15.68
C HIS A 748 15.52 -9.63 -15.41
N ALA A 749 16.77 -9.20 -15.22
CA ALA A 749 17.85 -10.04 -14.69
C ALA A 749 18.12 -9.68 -13.23
N GLY A 750 18.56 -10.67 -12.47
CA GLY A 750 18.80 -10.52 -11.03
C GLY A 750 17.53 -10.63 -10.20
N THR A 751 17.66 -10.39 -8.92
CA THR A 751 16.55 -10.28 -7.98
C THR A 751 15.86 -8.92 -8.14
N TRP A 752 14.65 -8.78 -7.60
CA TRP A 752 13.83 -7.57 -7.68
C TRP A 752 14.59 -6.27 -7.35
N ASP A 753 15.49 -6.31 -6.34
CA ASP A 753 16.29 -5.17 -5.92
C ASP A 753 17.43 -4.84 -6.92
N LYS A 754 18.01 -5.87 -7.54
CA LYS A 754 19.02 -5.68 -8.59
C LYS A 754 18.42 -5.17 -9.90
N ALA A 755 17.19 -5.57 -10.15
CA ALA A 755 16.42 -5.13 -11.31
C ALA A 755 15.90 -3.70 -11.17
N GLY A 756 15.78 -3.20 -9.94
CA GLY A 756 15.20 -1.89 -9.64
C GLY A 756 13.69 -1.86 -9.74
N LEU A 757 12.99 -2.93 -9.35
CA LEU A 757 11.54 -3.02 -9.52
C LEU A 757 10.76 -2.02 -8.68
N TRP A 758 11.22 -1.68 -7.48
CA TRP A 758 10.61 -0.62 -6.69
C TRP A 758 10.68 0.72 -7.40
N THR A 759 11.86 1.05 -7.91
CA THR A 759 12.07 2.28 -8.69
C THR A 759 11.19 2.28 -9.94
N GLU A 760 11.16 1.20 -10.72
CA GLU A 760 10.31 1.11 -11.93
C GLU A 760 8.83 1.27 -11.60
N ALA A 761 8.34 0.68 -10.50
CA ALA A 761 6.97 0.85 -10.04
C ALA A 761 6.67 2.31 -9.61
N THR A 762 7.61 2.97 -8.96
CA THR A 762 7.51 4.41 -8.64
C THR A 762 7.43 5.26 -9.91
N LEU A 763 8.26 4.97 -10.92
CA LEU A 763 8.23 5.67 -12.21
C LEU A 763 6.90 5.48 -12.95
N TRP A 764 6.32 4.30 -12.86
CA TRP A 764 5.02 3.99 -13.45
C TRP A 764 3.87 4.73 -12.73
N ASN A 765 3.91 4.80 -11.41
CA ASN A 765 2.91 5.48 -10.58
C ASN A 765 3.04 7.02 -10.59
N GLU A 766 4.24 7.55 -10.82
CA GLU A 766 4.52 8.98 -10.96
C GLU A 766 5.04 9.29 -12.38
N PRO A 767 4.17 9.25 -13.42
CA PRO A 767 4.59 9.52 -14.79
C PRO A 767 5.08 10.95 -14.96
N LEU A 768 5.97 11.17 -15.95
CA LEU A 768 6.37 12.51 -16.36
C LEU A 768 5.14 13.34 -16.76
N ARG A 769 5.08 14.59 -16.31
CA ARG A 769 3.99 15.51 -16.65
C ARG A 769 4.44 16.52 -17.66
N THR A 770 3.61 16.78 -18.67
CA THR A 770 3.88 17.76 -19.71
C THR A 770 2.94 18.96 -19.60
N ARG A 771 3.45 20.15 -19.94
CA ARG A 771 2.63 21.34 -20.12
C ARG A 771 3.13 22.15 -21.31
N VAL A 772 2.18 22.58 -22.15
CA VAL A 772 2.47 23.38 -23.35
C VAL A 772 2.16 24.84 -23.08
N PHE A 773 3.02 25.75 -23.56
CA PHE A 773 2.87 27.20 -23.45
C PHE A 773 3.02 27.84 -24.81
N GLU A 774 2.16 28.77 -25.14
CA GLU A 774 2.28 29.60 -26.33
C GLU A 774 3.35 30.67 -26.07
N GLY A 775 4.49 30.57 -26.73
CA GLY A 775 5.61 31.47 -26.54
C GLY A 775 6.40 31.20 -25.26
N GLY A 776 7.60 31.71 -25.13
CA GLY A 776 8.44 31.62 -23.94
C GLY A 776 9.90 31.34 -24.29
N ALA A 777 10.81 31.78 -23.40
CA ALA A 777 12.21 31.36 -23.45
C ALA A 777 12.36 30.09 -22.63
N ALA A 778 13.08 29.09 -23.19
CA ALA A 778 13.39 27.86 -22.43
C ALA A 778 14.23 28.22 -21.21
N ALA A 779 13.72 27.90 -20.03
CA ALA A 779 14.54 27.89 -18.84
C ALA A 779 15.49 26.68 -18.90
N PRO A 780 16.72 26.78 -18.39
CA PRO A 780 17.61 25.63 -18.29
C PRO A 780 16.96 24.53 -17.41
N ALA A 781 17.24 23.27 -17.73
CA ALA A 781 16.83 22.15 -16.90
C ALA A 781 17.35 22.32 -15.46
N ARG A 782 16.51 22.03 -14.49
CA ARG A 782 16.83 22.16 -13.07
C ARG A 782 16.47 20.87 -12.33
N SER A 783 17.28 20.55 -11.31
CA SER A 783 17.03 19.48 -10.35
C SER A 783 16.95 20.05 -8.94
N LEU A 784 15.84 19.84 -8.25
CA LEU A 784 15.68 20.25 -6.86
C LEU A 784 16.51 19.37 -5.90
N LEU A 785 16.56 18.08 -6.17
CA LEU A 785 17.27 17.11 -5.38
C LEU A 785 17.82 16.00 -6.27
N HIS A 786 19.06 15.61 -6.00
CA HIS A 786 19.69 14.45 -6.61
C HIS A 786 20.32 13.57 -5.53
N ILE A 787 20.21 12.25 -5.67
CA ILE A 787 20.81 11.26 -4.76
C ILE A 787 21.79 10.42 -5.58
N ASP A 788 23.01 10.24 -5.08
CA ASP A 788 24.11 9.58 -5.82
C ASP A 788 24.03 8.04 -5.81
N THR A 789 22.92 7.49 -5.42
CA THR A 789 22.69 6.05 -5.42
C THR A 789 21.32 5.71 -6.00
N ALA A 790 21.23 4.58 -6.67
CA ALA A 790 19.95 4.01 -7.09
C ALA A 790 19.19 3.42 -5.91
N GLY A 791 17.88 3.26 -6.06
CA GLY A 791 17.03 2.56 -5.12
C GLY A 791 16.63 3.37 -3.86
N TRP A 792 16.99 4.66 -3.80
CA TRP A 792 16.48 5.60 -2.80
C TRP A 792 15.37 6.44 -3.40
N GLU A 793 14.21 6.38 -2.79
CA GLU A 793 13.01 7.13 -3.20
C GLU A 793 12.87 8.40 -2.37
N ILE A 794 12.49 9.52 -3.00
CA ILE A 794 11.97 10.70 -2.30
C ILE A 794 10.46 10.52 -2.22
N SER A 795 9.98 10.04 -1.07
CA SER A 795 8.57 9.70 -0.89
C SER A 795 7.69 10.92 -0.65
N SER A 796 8.25 12.01 -0.12
CA SER A 796 7.47 13.21 0.19
C SER A 796 8.33 14.47 0.22
N LEU A 797 7.74 15.62 -0.20
CA LEU A 797 8.23 16.97 0.04
C LEU A 797 7.12 17.80 0.66
N THR A 798 7.37 18.43 1.81
CA THR A 798 6.39 19.27 2.48
C THR A 798 7.02 20.53 3.06
N TYR A 799 6.21 21.55 3.27
CA TYR A 799 6.64 22.82 3.83
C TYR A 799 5.94 23.10 5.16
N PRO A 800 6.43 22.60 6.30
CA PRO A 800 5.93 22.97 7.62
C PRO A 800 6.38 24.40 7.97
N GLY A 801 5.49 25.37 7.78
CA GLY A 801 5.80 26.78 8.00
C GLY A 801 6.71 27.35 6.91
N LYS A 802 7.99 27.59 7.20
CA LYS A 802 8.99 28.14 6.27
C LYS A 802 10.12 27.15 5.93
N ASP A 803 10.06 25.95 6.48
CA ASP A 803 11.07 24.92 6.30
C ASP A 803 10.62 23.88 5.28
N LEU A 804 11.56 23.19 4.63
CA LEU A 804 11.27 22.11 3.70
C LEU A 804 11.62 20.76 4.34
N ASP A 805 10.64 19.90 4.50
CA ASP A 805 10.85 18.50 4.88
C ASP A 805 10.95 17.63 3.65
N VAL A 806 12.06 16.89 3.53
CA VAL A 806 12.32 15.90 2.48
C VAL A 806 12.35 14.53 3.11
N ARG A 807 11.41 13.67 2.75
CA ARG A 807 11.39 12.29 3.22
C ARG A 807 11.99 11.37 2.18
N ILE A 808 12.94 10.55 2.64
CA ILE A 808 13.68 9.61 1.79
C ILE A 808 13.49 8.20 2.36
N PHE A 809 13.24 7.25 1.46
CA PHE A 809 13.12 5.83 1.75
C PHE A 809 14.18 5.05 0.96
N ASN A 810 14.86 4.12 1.63
CA ASN A 810 15.82 3.22 0.99
C ASN A 810 15.12 1.91 0.62
N ALA A 811 14.61 1.80 -0.60
CA ALA A 811 13.91 0.61 -1.08
C ALA A 811 14.87 -0.50 -1.51
N GLU A 812 15.78 -0.20 -2.42
CA GLU A 812 16.64 -1.17 -3.13
C GLU A 812 18.11 -0.91 -2.90
N GLY A 813 18.46 0.29 -2.42
CA GLY A 813 19.82 0.74 -2.27
C GLY A 813 20.61 -0.01 -1.20
N ALA A 814 21.91 0.03 -1.30
CA ALA A 814 22.80 -0.48 -0.27
C ALA A 814 22.58 0.28 1.06
N ALA A 815 22.68 -0.43 2.18
CA ALA A 815 22.76 0.22 3.48
C ALA A 815 24.06 1.02 3.58
N GLY A 816 24.00 2.21 4.15
CA GLY A 816 25.19 3.02 4.37
C GLY A 816 25.01 4.50 4.04
N PRO A 817 26.10 5.24 4.01
CA PRO A 817 26.07 6.67 3.75
C PRO A 817 26.14 6.96 2.24
N HIS A 818 25.17 7.72 1.76
CA HIS A 818 25.09 8.24 0.39
C HIS A 818 24.95 9.75 0.39
N ARG A 819 25.22 10.37 -0.77
CA ARG A 819 25.18 11.82 -0.90
C ARG A 819 23.85 12.29 -1.43
N VAL A 820 23.27 13.25 -0.74
CA VAL A 820 22.07 13.97 -1.18
C VAL A 820 22.50 15.37 -1.59
N TYR A 821 22.25 15.75 -2.83
CA TYR A 821 22.61 17.03 -3.42
C TYR A 821 21.38 17.92 -3.54
N PRO A 822 21.21 18.93 -2.67
CA PRO A 822 20.16 19.95 -2.84
C PRO A 822 20.54 20.91 -3.97
N GLY A 823 19.62 21.19 -4.89
CA GLY A 823 19.73 22.17 -5.97
C GLY A 823 19.27 23.58 -5.56
N PHE A 824 19.28 23.86 -4.26
CA PHE A 824 18.86 25.12 -3.64
C PHE A 824 19.77 25.45 -2.46
N ALA A 825 19.79 26.74 -2.07
CA ALA A 825 20.46 27.17 -0.87
C ALA A 825 19.55 27.05 0.37
N PHE A 826 20.12 26.90 1.53
CA PHE A 826 19.40 26.76 2.81
C PHE A 826 20.27 27.26 3.98
N ARG A 827 19.64 27.68 5.08
CA ARG A 827 20.34 28.22 6.25
C ARG A 827 21.01 27.10 7.07
N SER A 828 20.28 26.02 7.33
CA SER A 828 20.76 24.85 8.06
C SER A 828 19.92 23.63 7.67
N VAL A 829 20.39 22.44 8.04
CA VAL A 829 19.68 21.19 7.77
C VAL A 829 19.82 20.23 8.95
N GLN A 830 18.78 19.52 9.26
CA GLN A 830 18.73 18.56 10.34
C GLN A 830 17.95 17.30 9.98
N LEU A 831 18.30 16.20 10.63
CA LEU A 831 17.51 14.98 10.60
C LEU A 831 16.43 15.09 11.67
N VAL A 832 15.18 14.85 11.30
CA VAL A 832 14.04 14.91 12.22
C VAL A 832 13.27 13.59 12.25
N SER A 833 12.60 13.34 13.37
CA SER A 833 11.63 12.24 13.48
C SER A 833 10.31 12.60 12.77
N LEU A 834 9.42 11.62 12.57
CA LEU A 834 8.08 11.87 12.04
C LEU A 834 7.23 12.76 12.96
N ALA A 835 7.56 12.82 14.24
CA ALA A 835 6.96 13.76 15.20
C ALA A 835 7.59 15.18 15.16
N GLY A 836 8.47 15.47 14.18
CA GLY A 836 9.14 16.77 14.04
C GLY A 836 10.25 17.06 15.06
N ARG A 837 10.66 16.07 15.87
CA ARG A 837 11.74 16.26 16.84
C ARG A 837 13.09 16.14 16.16
N THR A 838 13.99 17.10 16.42
CA THR A 838 15.37 17.05 15.93
C THR A 838 16.10 15.82 16.50
N ILE A 839 16.65 15.00 15.62
CA ILE A 839 17.49 13.85 15.96
C ILE A 839 18.95 14.30 15.99
N ARG A 840 19.39 15.00 14.94
CA ARG A 840 20.74 15.60 14.86
C ARG A 840 20.82 16.64 13.75
N ALA A 841 21.68 17.62 13.91
CA ALA A 841 22.08 18.53 12.83
C ALA A 841 23.00 17.80 11.83
N LEU A 842 22.92 18.20 10.55
CA LEU A 842 23.79 17.71 9.50
C LEU A 842 24.69 18.84 9.00
N THR A 843 25.94 18.50 8.69
CA THR A 843 26.93 19.46 8.16
C THR A 843 27.01 19.30 6.66
N PRO A 844 26.68 20.34 5.87
CA PRO A 844 26.90 20.33 4.42
C PRO A 844 28.38 20.22 4.10
N LYS A 845 28.69 19.49 3.02
CA LYS A 845 30.04 19.32 2.47
C LYS A 845 30.05 19.74 1.01
N LYS A 846 31.24 19.95 0.46
CA LYS A 846 31.42 20.17 -0.99
C LYS A 846 32.16 18.99 -1.63
N ASP A 847 31.74 18.61 -2.83
CA ASP A 847 32.45 17.63 -3.65
C ASP A 847 33.60 18.31 -4.43
N VAL A 848 34.30 17.51 -5.22
CA VAL A 848 35.44 17.98 -6.06
C VAL A 848 35.05 19.01 -7.12
N GLN A 849 33.75 19.12 -7.44
CA GLN A 849 33.18 20.05 -8.38
C GLN A 849 32.61 21.30 -7.68
N GLY A 850 32.75 21.41 -6.35
CA GLY A 850 32.21 22.49 -5.54
C GLY A 850 30.72 22.39 -5.23
N ARG A 851 30.04 21.32 -5.63
CA ARG A 851 28.62 21.11 -5.35
C ARG A 851 28.40 20.75 -3.89
N THR A 852 27.41 21.38 -3.28
CA THR A 852 27.00 21.09 -1.89
C THR A 852 26.29 19.75 -1.80
N TYR A 853 26.67 18.91 -0.82
CA TYR A 853 25.98 17.66 -0.53
C TYR A 853 25.89 17.40 0.97
N LEU A 854 24.94 16.55 1.33
CA LEU A 854 24.76 16.00 2.67
C LEU A 854 25.07 14.50 2.65
N LEU A 855 25.75 14.02 3.67
CA LEU A 855 25.99 12.59 3.82
C LEU A 855 24.91 12.01 4.73
N LEU A 856 24.01 11.21 4.15
CA LEU A 856 22.90 10.56 4.86
C LEU A 856 23.15 9.06 4.92
N ALA A 857 23.15 8.49 6.13
CA ALA A 857 23.24 7.03 6.29
C ALA A 857 21.86 6.47 6.62
N MET A 858 21.45 5.44 5.88
CA MET A 858 20.20 4.72 6.11
C MET A 858 20.42 3.20 6.03
N PRO A 859 19.72 2.40 6.87
CA PRO A 859 19.59 0.98 6.61
C PRO A 859 18.70 0.74 5.39
N ARG A 860 18.75 -0.46 4.86
CA ARG A 860 17.74 -0.90 3.89
C ARG A 860 16.34 -0.81 4.54
N PHE A 861 15.33 -0.42 3.79
CA PHE A 861 13.98 -0.13 4.24
C PHE A 861 13.85 0.97 5.31
N GLY A 862 14.93 1.74 5.52
CA GLY A 862 14.90 2.88 6.42
C GLY A 862 14.16 4.08 5.81
N VAL A 863 13.39 4.78 6.64
CA VAL A 863 12.73 6.06 6.33
C VAL A 863 13.42 7.17 7.11
N ARG A 864 13.82 8.26 6.44
CA ARG A 864 14.46 9.42 7.08
C ARG A 864 13.86 10.72 6.56
N THR A 865 13.69 11.70 7.43
CA THR A 865 13.24 13.04 7.06
C THR A 865 14.35 14.05 7.31
N LEU A 866 14.77 14.73 6.23
CA LEU A 866 15.65 15.88 6.26
C LEU A 866 14.81 17.14 6.34
N GLN A 867 15.04 18.00 7.30
CA GLN A 867 14.43 19.31 7.38
C GLN A 867 15.45 20.39 7.02
N PHE A 868 15.20 21.07 5.91
CA PHE A 868 15.98 22.23 5.45
C PHE A 868 15.33 23.50 5.97
N ASN A 869 16.06 24.25 6.79
CA ASN A 869 15.55 25.49 7.34
C ASN A 869 15.74 26.63 6.35
N GLU A 870 14.68 27.39 6.13
CA GLU A 870 14.64 28.55 5.24
C GLU A 870 15.32 28.29 3.87
N PRO A 871 14.82 27.33 3.07
CA PRO A 871 15.37 27.08 1.74
C PRO A 871 15.01 28.24 0.78
N PHE A 872 15.96 28.59 -0.09
CA PHE A 872 15.78 29.63 -1.11
C PHE A 872 16.49 29.27 -2.41
N LYS A 873 16.08 29.89 -3.51
CA LYS A 873 16.72 29.70 -4.81
C LYS A 873 18.17 30.13 -4.72
N GLN A 874 19.08 29.24 -5.12
CA GLN A 874 20.47 29.62 -5.31
C GLN A 874 20.54 30.59 -6.49
N ILE A 875 21.08 31.78 -6.27
CA ILE A 875 21.38 32.72 -7.32
C ILE A 875 22.68 32.20 -7.95
N ASP A 876 22.63 31.79 -9.22
CA ASP A 876 23.84 31.46 -9.98
C ASP A 876 24.65 32.76 -10.09
N GLU A 877 25.79 32.87 -9.38
CA GLU A 877 26.77 33.94 -9.53
C GLU A 877 27.50 33.85 -10.86
#